data_a01c1413ab38488f4686584467bcaea5
#
_entry.id   a01c1413ab38488f4686584467bcaea5
#
_cell.length_a   1.000
_cell.length_b   1.000
_cell.length_c   1.000
_cell.angle_alpha   90.00
_cell.angle_beta   90.00
_cell.angle_gamma   90.00
#
_symmetry.space_group_name_H-M   'P 1'
#
loop_
_entity.id
_entity.type
_entity.pdbx_description
1 polymer ?
#
loop_
_entity_poly.entity_id
_entity_poly.type
_entity_poly.pdbx_seq_one_letter_code
_entity_poly.pdbx_strand_id
1 'polypeptide(L)'
;MALDVLTDLNKVRNIGIMAHIDAGKTTTTERILFYTGVNHKIGETHDGASTTDWMEQEKERGITITSAAVTSFWEGTQINIIDTPGHVDFTVEVERSLRVLDGAVAVFDGKEGVEPQSETVWRQADKYNVPRIAFVNKMDKLGADFYFTVDTIKDRLGAEPLVMQLPIGAENDFVGVVDLLYMRALTWPGDAKGDVTMGSKYEIEEIPADLLEKAEEYRNHLVERVAEADDALMEKYLGGEELTIEELKAGIRKLTIDSELYPVFCGSAFKNRGVQPILDAVCDYLPSPLDVPAMEGHAPNDEDEKIMRRPSTDEPFSALAFKVAAHPFFGTLTFIRVYSGRIDAGTQVLNSTKGKKERVGKLFQMHANQENPVEEALAGHIYAAIGLKGTTTGDTLCDINAPVVLESMTFPEPVIQVAIEPKTKGDQEKLGTAIQKLAEEDPTFRVELDEETGQTIIAGMGELHLDILVDRMKREFKVEANVGKPQVAYRETIRRAVEKYDYTHKKQTGGSGQFAKVQISLEPLDTTESEDLYEFDNQVTGGRVPREYIPSVDAGIQDAMQYGVLAGYPLVGIKATLLDGAYHDVDSSEMAFKIAGSMALKEAVRKADPVLMEPMMSVEVRTPEDYMGDVIGDINARRGQIQSMEDVSGAKVVRGLVPLSEMFGYVGDLRSKTQGRANYSMEFDSYAEVPKAVAEEIIKKTRGE
;
A
#
# COMPACT_ATOMS: atom_id res chain seq x y z
N MET A 1 11.89 -4.36 -31.16
CA MET A 1 13.19 -4.94 -30.76
C MET A 1 13.00 -5.48 -29.37
N ALA A 2 13.37 -6.74 -29.12
CA ALA A 2 13.38 -7.26 -27.76
C ALA A 2 14.43 -6.45 -26.97
N LEU A 3 14.04 -5.95 -25.80
CA LEU A 3 14.97 -5.32 -24.89
C LEU A 3 15.87 -6.41 -24.31
N ASP A 4 17.19 -6.26 -24.47
CA ASP A 4 18.13 -7.17 -23.82
C ASP A 4 18.03 -6.97 -22.30
N VAL A 5 17.58 -8.01 -21.60
CA VAL A 5 17.53 -8.01 -20.16
C VAL A 5 18.95 -8.08 -19.63
N LEU A 6 19.33 -7.14 -18.76
CA LEU A 6 20.66 -7.13 -18.15
C LEU A 6 20.78 -8.33 -17.20
N THR A 7 21.81 -9.14 -17.41
CA THR A 7 22.14 -10.29 -16.54
C THR A 7 22.94 -9.87 -15.31
N ASP A 8 23.66 -8.75 -15.39
CA ASP A 8 24.38 -8.17 -14.25
C ASP A 8 23.40 -7.41 -13.33
N LEU A 9 22.95 -8.06 -12.26
CA LEU A 9 21.99 -7.50 -11.32
C LEU A 9 22.51 -6.28 -10.55
N ASN A 10 23.82 -6.04 -10.51
CA ASN A 10 24.36 -4.79 -9.94
C ASN A 10 23.92 -3.55 -10.72
N LYS A 11 23.57 -3.73 -11.99
CA LYS A 11 23.09 -2.68 -12.89
C LYS A 11 21.58 -2.68 -13.06
N VAL A 12 20.84 -3.24 -12.12
CA VAL A 12 19.38 -3.25 -12.12
C VAL A 12 18.88 -2.47 -10.90
N ARG A 13 17.87 -1.64 -11.11
CA ARG A 13 17.17 -0.90 -10.05
C ARG A 13 15.67 -1.11 -10.20
N ASN A 14 15.04 -1.72 -9.20
CA ASN A 14 13.58 -1.86 -9.13
C ASN A 14 13.07 -0.81 -8.15
N ILE A 15 12.55 0.28 -8.69
CA ILE A 15 12.18 1.45 -7.89
C ILE A 15 10.71 1.81 -8.02
N GLY A 16 10.19 2.44 -6.98
CA GLY A 16 8.89 3.11 -6.99
C GLY A 16 9.04 4.61 -6.89
N ILE A 17 8.02 5.31 -7.35
CA ILE A 17 7.89 6.75 -7.12
C ILE A 17 6.68 6.95 -6.24
N MET A 18 6.90 7.49 -5.04
CA MET A 18 5.89 7.74 -4.02
C MET A 18 5.76 9.23 -3.79
N ALA A 19 4.53 9.68 -3.65
CA ALA A 19 4.24 11.09 -3.41
C ALA A 19 2.83 11.29 -2.87
N HIS A 20 2.61 12.42 -2.21
CA HIS A 20 1.29 12.96 -1.97
C HIS A 20 0.59 13.33 -3.30
N ILE A 21 -0.74 13.37 -3.30
CA ILE A 21 -1.53 13.88 -4.43
C ILE A 21 -1.04 15.29 -4.76
N ASP A 22 -0.93 15.59 -6.03
CA ASP A 22 -0.46 16.89 -6.55
C ASP A 22 0.98 17.28 -6.20
N ALA A 23 1.79 16.43 -5.57
CA ALA A 23 3.22 16.72 -5.36
C ALA A 23 4.06 16.70 -6.66
N GLY A 24 3.47 16.24 -7.75
CA GLY A 24 4.12 16.16 -9.06
C GLY A 24 4.71 14.79 -9.37
N LYS A 25 4.14 13.73 -8.81
CA LYS A 25 4.57 12.34 -9.04
C LYS A 25 4.55 11.99 -10.53
N THR A 26 3.40 12.09 -11.17
CA THR A 26 3.23 11.74 -12.59
C THR A 26 4.11 12.61 -13.48
N THR A 27 4.20 13.91 -13.20
CA THR A 27 5.08 14.82 -13.94
C THR A 27 6.55 14.38 -13.82
N THR A 28 7.00 14.02 -12.63
CA THR A 28 8.36 13.53 -12.40
C THR A 28 8.62 12.23 -13.17
N THR A 29 7.68 11.28 -13.09
CA THR A 29 7.77 10.00 -13.82
C THR A 29 7.85 10.23 -15.33
N GLU A 30 7.00 11.07 -15.88
CA GLU A 30 7.01 11.40 -17.33
C GLU A 30 8.33 12.06 -17.78
N ARG A 31 8.95 12.90 -16.94
CA ARG A 31 10.28 13.47 -17.23
C ARG A 31 11.36 12.41 -17.18
N ILE A 32 11.32 11.49 -16.24
CA ILE A 32 12.24 10.35 -16.18
C ILE A 32 12.12 9.52 -17.45
N LEU A 33 10.92 9.18 -17.89
CA LEU A 33 10.67 8.41 -19.10
C LEU A 33 11.13 9.15 -20.36
N PHE A 34 11.00 10.46 -20.40
CA PHE A 34 11.49 11.28 -21.49
C PHE A 34 13.02 11.28 -21.57
N TYR A 35 13.72 11.56 -20.45
CA TYR A 35 15.19 11.62 -20.44
C TYR A 35 15.84 10.26 -20.65
N THR A 36 15.20 9.19 -20.29
CA THR A 36 15.65 7.81 -20.56
C THR A 36 15.31 7.32 -21.98
N GLY A 37 14.66 8.16 -22.80
CA GLY A 37 14.35 7.85 -24.19
C GLY A 37 13.17 6.90 -24.40
N VAL A 38 12.40 6.58 -23.34
CA VAL A 38 11.18 5.76 -23.44
C VAL A 38 10.09 6.54 -24.18
N ASN A 39 9.93 7.81 -23.85
CA ASN A 39 8.98 8.72 -24.49
C ASN A 39 9.70 9.68 -25.42
N HIS A 40 9.14 9.90 -26.60
CA HIS A 40 9.65 10.89 -27.55
C HIS A 40 9.06 12.29 -27.36
N LYS A 41 7.99 12.39 -26.55
CA LYS A 41 7.35 13.64 -26.18
C LYS A 41 7.07 13.62 -24.68
N ILE A 42 7.14 14.78 -24.07
CA ILE A 42 6.76 14.96 -22.68
C ILE A 42 5.22 14.88 -22.60
N GLY A 43 4.70 13.92 -21.82
CA GLY A 43 3.29 13.84 -21.49
C GLY A 43 2.95 14.81 -20.35
N GLU A 44 1.87 15.57 -20.51
CA GLU A 44 1.34 16.43 -19.44
C GLU A 44 0.06 15.85 -18.87
N THR A 45 -0.03 15.80 -17.55
CA THR A 45 -1.21 15.28 -16.82
C THR A 45 -2.46 16.06 -17.16
N HIS A 46 -2.34 17.37 -17.27
CA HIS A 46 -3.49 18.26 -17.59
C HIS A 46 -4.06 18.04 -18.98
N ASP A 47 -3.25 17.55 -19.91
CA ASP A 47 -3.65 17.26 -21.29
C ASP A 47 -4.09 15.81 -21.49
N GLY A 48 -4.09 15.00 -20.43
CA GLY A 48 -4.42 13.57 -20.50
C GLY A 48 -3.45 12.72 -21.32
N ALA A 49 -2.23 13.21 -21.50
CA ALA A 49 -1.20 12.61 -22.37
C ALA A 49 -0.15 11.79 -21.58
N SER A 50 -0.40 11.52 -20.29
CA SER A 50 0.50 10.73 -19.46
C SER A 50 0.61 9.27 -19.94
N THR A 51 1.82 8.74 -19.95
CA THR A 51 2.12 7.36 -20.36
C THR A 51 1.78 6.36 -19.26
N THR A 52 1.93 6.76 -18.00
CA THR A 52 1.68 5.89 -16.83
C THR A 52 0.21 5.83 -16.45
N ASP A 53 -0.56 6.90 -16.69
CA ASP A 53 -1.99 6.96 -16.45
C ASP A 53 -2.75 6.45 -17.69
N TRP A 54 -2.98 5.17 -17.78
CA TRP A 54 -3.60 4.55 -18.95
C TRP A 54 -5.12 4.46 -18.90
N MET A 55 -5.71 4.49 -17.69
CA MET A 55 -7.16 4.51 -17.52
C MET A 55 -7.75 5.89 -17.82
N GLU A 56 -8.92 5.91 -18.47
CA GLU A 56 -9.63 7.18 -18.71
C GLU A 56 -9.93 7.94 -17.42
N GLN A 57 -10.25 7.22 -16.35
CA GLN A 57 -10.52 7.80 -15.03
C GLN A 57 -9.28 8.45 -14.41
N GLU A 58 -8.10 7.88 -14.60
CA GLU A 58 -6.83 8.48 -14.15
C GLU A 58 -6.61 9.82 -14.84
N LYS A 59 -6.82 9.86 -16.15
CA LYS A 59 -6.68 11.08 -16.97
C LYS A 59 -7.71 12.15 -16.62
N GLU A 60 -8.98 11.76 -16.45
CA GLU A 60 -10.06 12.67 -16.10
C GLU A 60 -9.93 13.27 -14.69
N ARG A 61 -9.47 12.47 -13.74
CA ARG A 61 -9.33 12.86 -12.33
C ARG A 61 -7.95 13.43 -11.98
N GLY A 62 -6.96 13.23 -12.84
CA GLY A 62 -5.57 13.64 -12.63
C GLY A 62 -4.86 12.90 -11.49
N ILE A 63 -5.30 11.68 -11.18
CA ILE A 63 -4.74 10.84 -10.11
C ILE A 63 -4.36 9.46 -10.66
N THR A 64 -3.28 8.89 -10.14
CA THR A 64 -2.91 7.50 -10.41
C THR A 64 -3.77 6.57 -9.56
N ILE A 65 -4.48 5.66 -10.20
CA ILE A 65 -5.37 4.68 -9.56
C ILE A 65 -4.68 3.33 -9.47
N THR A 66 -4.05 2.91 -10.57
CA THR A 66 -3.36 1.62 -10.67
C THR A 66 -1.88 1.81 -10.92
N SER A 67 -1.07 0.93 -10.33
CA SER A 67 0.38 0.93 -10.57
C SER A 67 0.67 0.54 -12.03
N ALA A 68 1.58 1.28 -12.67
CA ALA A 68 2.13 0.92 -13.97
C ALA A 68 3.60 0.52 -13.79
N ALA A 69 4.04 -0.56 -14.44
CA ALA A 69 5.43 -0.98 -14.44
C ALA A 69 6.07 -0.64 -15.79
N VAL A 70 7.16 0.10 -15.77
CA VAL A 70 7.87 0.54 -16.99
C VAL A 70 9.36 0.29 -16.84
N THR A 71 9.97 -0.27 -17.87
CA THR A 71 11.42 -0.46 -17.95
C THR A 71 12.07 0.68 -18.71
N SER A 72 13.14 1.23 -18.17
CA SER A 72 13.97 2.26 -18.80
C SER A 72 15.47 2.01 -18.56
N PHE A 73 16.33 2.74 -19.26
CA PHE A 73 17.78 2.62 -19.15
C PHE A 73 18.41 4.00 -18.95
N TRP A 74 19.34 4.09 -18.01
CA TRP A 74 20.12 5.29 -17.76
C TRP A 74 21.58 4.92 -17.47
N GLU A 75 22.49 5.45 -18.30
CA GLU A 75 23.95 5.22 -18.17
C GLU A 75 24.34 3.74 -17.94
N GLY A 76 23.75 2.85 -18.71
CA GLY A 76 24.03 1.40 -18.65
C GLY A 76 23.34 0.68 -17.49
N THR A 77 22.50 1.36 -16.71
CA THR A 77 21.67 0.78 -15.65
C THR A 77 20.25 0.60 -16.15
N GLN A 78 19.68 -0.58 -15.91
CA GLN A 78 18.27 -0.85 -16.16
C GLN A 78 17.45 -0.40 -14.95
N ILE A 79 16.49 0.49 -15.18
CA ILE A 79 15.60 1.02 -14.14
C ILE A 79 14.20 0.54 -14.45
N ASN A 80 13.66 -0.31 -13.58
CA ASN A 80 12.27 -0.72 -13.60
C ASN A 80 11.49 0.17 -12.64
N ILE A 81 10.56 0.94 -13.16
CA ILE A 81 9.79 1.91 -12.39
C ILE A 81 8.40 1.37 -12.19
N ILE A 82 7.95 1.31 -10.94
CA ILE A 82 6.56 1.07 -10.57
C ILE A 82 6.00 2.40 -10.07
N ASP A 83 5.07 2.97 -10.82
CA ASP A 83 4.36 4.17 -10.44
C ASP A 83 3.23 3.81 -9.47
N THR A 84 3.27 4.35 -8.25
CA THR A 84 2.35 4.01 -7.16
C THR A 84 1.27 5.08 -7.01
N PRO A 85 0.02 4.71 -6.69
CA PRO A 85 -1.01 5.70 -6.35
C PRO A 85 -0.60 6.58 -5.17
N GLY A 86 -1.08 7.84 -5.18
CA GLY A 86 -0.85 8.78 -4.09
C GLY A 86 -2.06 8.96 -3.17
N HIS A 87 -3.20 8.34 -3.47
CA HIS A 87 -4.43 8.51 -2.70
C HIS A 87 -4.61 7.39 -1.66
N VAL A 88 -5.07 7.76 -0.47
CA VAL A 88 -5.24 6.82 0.66
C VAL A 88 -6.23 5.69 0.39
N ASP A 89 -7.23 5.90 -0.45
CA ASP A 89 -8.18 4.85 -0.83
C ASP A 89 -7.51 3.70 -1.62
N PHE A 90 -6.30 3.95 -2.15
CA PHE A 90 -5.48 2.97 -2.88
C PHE A 90 -4.29 2.46 -2.09
N THR A 91 -4.39 2.46 -0.77
CA THR A 91 -3.34 1.97 0.15
C THR A 91 -2.80 0.59 -0.26
N VAL A 92 -3.67 -0.26 -0.76
CA VAL A 92 -3.32 -1.61 -1.23
C VAL A 92 -2.41 -1.62 -2.45
N GLU A 93 -2.66 -0.75 -3.42
CA GLU A 93 -1.78 -0.62 -4.58
C GLU A 93 -0.39 -0.12 -4.16
N VAL A 94 -0.32 0.75 -3.15
CA VAL A 94 0.93 1.20 -2.55
C VAL A 94 1.64 0.04 -1.84
N GLU A 95 0.94 -0.71 -0.99
CA GLU A 95 1.46 -1.89 -0.28
C GLU A 95 2.02 -2.94 -1.24
N ARG A 96 1.28 -3.28 -2.29
CA ARG A 96 1.71 -4.20 -3.34
C ARG A 96 3.02 -3.75 -3.99
N SER A 97 3.08 -2.48 -4.35
CA SER A 97 4.24 -1.89 -5.00
C SER A 97 5.45 -1.91 -4.07
N LEU A 98 5.30 -1.43 -2.85
CA LEU A 98 6.39 -1.38 -1.85
C LEU A 98 6.95 -2.76 -1.52
N ARG A 99 6.12 -3.80 -1.55
CA ARG A 99 6.57 -5.17 -1.25
C ARG A 99 7.58 -5.71 -2.26
N VAL A 100 7.50 -5.27 -3.49
CA VAL A 100 8.33 -5.77 -4.60
C VAL A 100 9.43 -4.81 -5.03
N LEU A 101 9.48 -3.61 -4.44
CA LEU A 101 10.51 -2.63 -4.71
C LEU A 101 11.77 -2.87 -3.89
N ASP A 102 12.92 -2.55 -4.49
CA ASP A 102 14.20 -2.54 -3.80
C ASP A 102 14.54 -1.14 -3.27
N GLY A 103 14.04 -0.09 -3.90
CA GLY A 103 14.21 1.29 -3.50
C GLY A 103 13.08 2.19 -3.99
N ALA A 104 13.03 3.42 -3.52
CA ALA A 104 12.02 4.38 -3.93
C ALA A 104 12.53 5.81 -4.02
N VAL A 105 11.85 6.61 -4.82
CA VAL A 105 11.99 8.06 -4.87
C VAL A 105 10.75 8.69 -4.23
N ALA A 106 10.94 9.39 -3.12
CA ALA A 106 9.88 10.12 -2.44
C ALA A 106 9.84 11.56 -2.95
N VAL A 107 8.74 11.96 -3.57
CA VAL A 107 8.53 13.32 -4.11
C VAL A 107 7.72 14.14 -3.13
N PHE A 108 8.27 15.27 -2.71
CA PHE A 108 7.63 16.23 -1.81
C PHE A 108 7.32 17.54 -2.55
N ASP A 109 6.22 18.19 -2.18
CA ASP A 109 5.91 19.53 -2.66
C ASP A 109 6.77 20.55 -1.87
N GLY A 110 7.59 21.34 -2.57
CA GLY A 110 8.50 22.29 -1.96
C GLY A 110 7.81 23.46 -1.22
N LYS A 111 6.51 23.67 -1.47
CA LYS A 111 5.71 24.66 -0.73
C LYS A 111 5.06 24.04 0.51
N GLU A 112 4.44 22.88 0.36
CA GLU A 112 3.60 22.27 1.40
C GLU A 112 4.43 21.44 2.39
N GLY A 113 5.61 20.97 1.98
CA GLY A 113 6.44 20.07 2.78
C GLY A 113 5.84 18.67 2.89
N VAL A 114 6.09 18.01 4.02
CA VAL A 114 5.51 16.69 4.30
C VAL A 114 4.03 16.83 4.64
N GLU A 115 3.20 16.15 3.90
CA GLU A 115 1.76 16.11 4.07
C GLU A 115 1.32 14.75 4.65
N PRO A 116 0.09 14.61 5.18
CA PRO A 116 -0.33 13.36 5.86
C PRO A 116 -0.22 12.11 5.00
N GLN A 117 -0.59 12.21 3.73
CA GLN A 117 -0.46 11.08 2.81
C GLN A 117 1.01 10.71 2.57
N SER A 118 1.92 11.71 2.57
CA SER A 118 3.36 11.46 2.54
C SER A 118 3.81 10.68 3.77
N GLU A 119 3.30 11.01 4.95
CA GLU A 119 3.59 10.29 6.19
C GLU A 119 3.13 8.83 6.11
N THR A 120 1.93 8.60 5.63
CA THR A 120 1.37 7.24 5.50
C THR A 120 2.19 6.38 4.56
N VAL A 121 2.47 6.87 3.35
CA VAL A 121 3.27 6.15 2.37
C VAL A 121 4.71 5.94 2.88
N TRP A 122 5.28 6.91 3.60
CA TRP A 122 6.59 6.78 4.20
C TRP A 122 6.65 5.69 5.25
N ARG A 123 5.65 5.62 6.15
CA ARG A 123 5.54 4.55 7.16
C ARG A 123 5.35 3.18 6.54
N GLN A 124 4.58 3.09 5.46
CA GLN A 124 4.46 1.83 4.71
C GLN A 124 5.80 1.40 4.12
N ALA A 125 6.59 2.35 3.60
CA ALA A 125 7.94 2.06 3.12
C ALA A 125 8.88 1.64 4.26
N ASP A 126 8.72 2.18 5.47
CA ASP A 126 9.47 1.75 6.66
C ASP A 126 9.12 0.30 7.03
N LYS A 127 7.86 -0.09 6.95
CA LYS A 127 7.39 -1.46 7.21
C LYS A 127 8.15 -2.50 6.36
N TYR A 128 8.46 -2.17 5.12
CA TYR A 128 9.16 -3.05 4.18
C TYR A 128 10.66 -2.76 4.07
N ASN A 129 11.20 -1.87 4.91
CA ASN A 129 12.60 -1.46 4.89
C ASN A 129 13.10 -1.02 3.51
N VAL A 130 12.29 -0.27 2.78
CA VAL A 130 12.63 0.22 1.44
C VAL A 130 13.53 1.44 1.52
N PRO A 131 14.80 1.37 1.07
CA PRO A 131 15.67 2.55 0.96
C PRO A 131 15.10 3.61 0.05
N ARG A 132 15.28 4.88 0.39
CA ARG A 132 14.66 6.01 -0.32
C ARG A 132 15.63 7.15 -0.54
N ILE A 133 15.44 7.84 -1.66
CA ILE A 133 15.93 9.19 -1.89
C ILE A 133 14.73 10.14 -1.94
N ALA A 134 14.92 11.39 -1.52
CA ALA A 134 13.87 12.40 -1.51
C ALA A 134 14.11 13.44 -2.62
N PHE A 135 13.04 13.83 -3.27
CA PHE A 135 13.04 14.89 -4.28
C PHE A 135 12.05 15.98 -3.89
N VAL A 136 12.57 17.15 -3.54
CA VAL A 136 11.78 18.34 -3.26
C VAL A 136 11.46 19.01 -4.59
N ASN A 137 10.24 18.77 -5.04
CA ASN A 137 9.72 19.24 -6.33
C ASN A 137 9.01 20.58 -6.21
N LYS A 138 8.68 21.18 -7.33
CA LYS A 138 7.94 22.44 -7.44
C LYS A 138 8.66 23.64 -6.81
N MET A 139 9.95 23.67 -6.93
CA MET A 139 10.75 24.82 -6.44
C MET A 139 10.45 26.13 -7.20
N ASP A 140 9.78 26.04 -8.34
CA ASP A 140 9.29 27.19 -9.14
C ASP A 140 7.96 27.77 -8.64
N LYS A 141 7.29 27.09 -7.72
CA LYS A 141 5.99 27.51 -7.19
C LYS A 141 6.12 28.65 -6.17
N LEU A 142 5.18 29.59 -6.21
CA LEU A 142 5.11 30.67 -5.23
C LEU A 142 5.00 30.13 -3.81
N GLY A 143 5.91 30.54 -2.92
CA GLY A 143 6.00 30.06 -1.54
C GLY A 143 6.83 28.80 -1.36
N ALA A 144 7.52 28.31 -2.39
CA ALA A 144 8.41 27.15 -2.27
C ALA A 144 9.62 27.49 -1.37
N ASP A 145 9.87 26.63 -0.39
CA ASP A 145 10.97 26.72 0.56
C ASP A 145 11.61 25.34 0.78
N PHE A 146 12.77 25.14 0.20
CA PHE A 146 13.51 23.88 0.30
C PHE A 146 13.88 23.54 1.75
N TYR A 147 14.38 24.51 2.49
CA TYR A 147 14.87 24.30 3.86
C TYR A 147 13.73 23.94 4.82
N PHE A 148 12.60 24.59 4.65
CA PHE A 148 11.38 24.24 5.38
C PHE A 148 10.95 22.80 5.08
N THR A 149 10.95 22.38 3.81
CA THR A 149 10.57 21.02 3.43
C THR A 149 11.52 19.99 4.03
N VAL A 150 12.84 20.24 4.04
CA VAL A 150 13.82 19.38 4.69
C VAL A 150 13.56 19.27 6.21
N ASP A 151 13.24 20.36 6.86
CA ASP A 151 12.89 20.37 8.29
C ASP A 151 11.63 19.53 8.55
N THR A 152 10.62 19.58 7.68
CA THR A 152 9.42 18.74 7.83
C THR A 152 9.70 17.24 7.65
N ILE A 153 10.65 16.88 6.81
CA ILE A 153 11.11 15.48 6.67
C ILE A 153 11.67 14.99 8.01
N LYS A 154 12.49 15.81 8.66
CA LYS A 154 13.07 15.49 9.96
C LYS A 154 12.02 15.43 11.08
N ASP A 155 11.19 16.45 11.17
CA ASP A 155 10.27 16.63 12.30
C ASP A 155 9.04 15.72 12.22
N ARG A 156 8.48 15.52 11.03
CA ARG A 156 7.25 14.73 10.84
C ARG A 156 7.50 13.28 10.55
N LEU A 157 8.54 12.96 9.77
CA LEU A 157 8.86 11.58 9.43
C LEU A 157 9.82 10.92 10.42
N GLY A 158 10.47 11.70 11.27
CA GLY A 158 11.53 11.21 12.16
C GLY A 158 12.72 10.66 11.37
N ALA A 159 12.86 11.06 10.10
CA ALA A 159 13.91 10.62 9.19
C ALA A 159 15.11 11.56 9.22
N GLU A 160 16.29 11.03 8.94
CA GLU A 160 17.50 11.85 8.81
C GLU A 160 17.73 12.24 7.34
N PRO A 161 17.44 13.49 6.94
CA PRO A 161 17.71 13.94 5.58
C PRO A 161 19.20 14.25 5.41
N LEU A 162 19.82 13.73 4.35
CA LEU A 162 21.14 14.16 3.92
C LEU A 162 20.99 15.09 2.72
N VAL A 163 21.21 16.38 2.92
CA VAL A 163 21.09 17.37 1.86
C VAL A 163 22.23 17.19 0.87
N MET A 164 21.87 16.85 -0.37
CA MET A 164 22.80 16.64 -1.48
C MET A 164 22.92 17.85 -2.40
N GLN A 165 21.90 18.70 -2.39
CA GLN A 165 21.81 19.87 -3.26
C GLN A 165 21.20 21.04 -2.51
N LEU A 166 21.55 22.24 -2.94
CA LEU A 166 20.88 23.48 -2.53
C LEU A 166 20.21 24.12 -3.74
N PRO A 167 19.04 24.74 -3.62
CA PRO A 167 18.42 25.44 -4.74
C PRO A 167 19.16 26.73 -5.08
N ILE A 168 19.26 27.04 -6.36
CA ILE A 168 19.71 28.33 -6.87
C ILE A 168 18.49 29.15 -7.25
N GLY A 169 18.16 30.12 -6.42
CA GLY A 169 16.92 30.88 -6.51
C GLY A 169 15.72 30.12 -5.94
N ALA A 170 14.58 30.76 -5.97
CA ALA A 170 13.29 30.20 -5.55
C ALA A 170 12.19 30.77 -6.44
N GLU A 171 11.05 30.10 -6.50
CA GLU A 171 9.88 30.52 -7.27
C GLU A 171 10.25 30.76 -8.76
N ASN A 172 9.92 31.92 -9.30
CA ASN A 172 10.23 32.24 -10.70
C ASN A 172 11.73 32.37 -10.98
N ASP A 173 12.53 32.62 -9.95
CA ASP A 173 13.98 32.78 -10.03
C ASP A 173 14.75 31.45 -9.86
N PHE A 174 14.04 30.35 -9.67
CA PHE A 174 14.65 29.03 -9.57
C PHE A 174 15.25 28.63 -10.94
N VAL A 175 16.56 28.51 -11.01
CA VAL A 175 17.31 28.26 -12.26
C VAL A 175 18.12 26.98 -12.25
N GLY A 176 18.39 26.42 -11.07
CA GLY A 176 19.21 25.23 -10.94
C GLY A 176 19.50 24.88 -9.49
N VAL A 177 20.54 24.07 -9.32
CA VAL A 177 20.93 23.52 -8.01
C VAL A 177 22.43 23.60 -7.81
N VAL A 178 22.85 23.74 -6.56
CA VAL A 178 24.24 23.53 -6.14
C VAL A 178 24.42 22.05 -5.83
N ASP A 179 25.31 21.38 -6.55
CA ASP A 179 25.69 19.99 -6.30
C ASP A 179 26.78 19.98 -5.21
N LEU A 180 26.43 19.57 -4.02
CA LEU A 180 27.32 19.54 -2.86
C LEU A 180 28.37 18.42 -2.92
N LEU A 181 28.15 17.39 -3.71
CA LEU A 181 29.11 16.29 -3.87
C LEU A 181 30.34 16.76 -4.66
N TYR A 182 30.12 17.43 -5.78
CA TYR A 182 31.18 17.94 -6.66
C TYR A 182 31.51 19.40 -6.42
N MET A 183 30.80 20.10 -5.57
CA MET A 183 30.93 21.54 -5.30
C MET A 183 30.89 22.39 -6.58
N ARG A 184 29.80 22.24 -7.29
CA ARG A 184 29.53 22.95 -8.55
C ARG A 184 28.06 23.34 -8.66
N ALA A 185 27.74 24.24 -9.56
CA ALA A 185 26.38 24.59 -9.89
C ALA A 185 25.93 23.87 -11.15
N LEU A 186 24.70 23.38 -11.15
CA LEU A 186 24.00 22.83 -12.31
C LEU A 186 22.86 23.77 -12.65
N THR A 187 22.88 24.36 -13.82
CA THR A 187 21.87 25.34 -14.25
C THR A 187 21.23 24.90 -15.56
N TRP A 188 19.90 25.08 -15.64
CA TRP A 188 19.11 24.81 -16.84
C TRP A 188 18.79 26.13 -17.52
N PRO A 189 19.54 26.50 -18.60
CA PRO A 189 19.29 27.73 -19.33
C PRO A 189 18.00 27.60 -20.15
N GLY A 190 17.23 28.67 -20.18
CA GLY A 190 16.05 28.78 -21.04
C GLY A 190 14.75 28.99 -20.27
N ASP A 191 13.89 29.80 -20.84
CA ASP A 191 12.53 30.00 -20.42
C ASP A 191 11.67 28.81 -20.91
N ALA A 192 10.76 28.32 -20.11
CA ALA A 192 9.89 27.16 -20.42
C ALA A 192 9.11 27.30 -21.75
N LYS A 193 9.04 28.51 -22.30
CA LYS A 193 8.40 28.82 -23.58
C LYS A 193 9.32 28.79 -24.82
N GLY A 194 10.63 28.67 -24.63
CA GLY A 194 11.61 28.75 -25.71
C GLY A 194 12.72 27.71 -25.68
N ASP A 195 12.75 26.81 -24.69
CA ASP A 195 13.77 25.77 -24.62
C ASP A 195 13.43 24.60 -25.56
N VAL A 196 14.07 24.60 -26.72
CA VAL A 196 13.96 23.52 -27.71
C VAL A 196 14.51 22.20 -27.19
N THR A 197 15.35 22.22 -26.14
CA THR A 197 15.96 21.02 -25.52
C THR A 197 15.08 20.36 -24.45
N MET A 198 14.02 21.02 -24.03
CA MET A 198 13.12 20.56 -22.96
C MET A 198 13.86 20.12 -21.70
N GLY A 199 14.89 20.87 -21.31
CA GLY A 199 15.72 20.59 -20.14
C GLY A 199 16.69 19.41 -20.28
N SER A 200 16.87 18.84 -21.46
CA SER A 200 17.82 17.74 -21.68
C SER A 200 19.28 18.17 -21.58
N LYS A 201 19.54 19.47 -21.70
CA LYS A 201 20.88 20.07 -21.54
C LYS A 201 20.89 20.98 -20.32
N TYR A 202 21.91 20.86 -19.52
CA TYR A 202 22.22 21.76 -18.42
C TYR A 202 23.70 22.15 -18.45
N GLU A 203 24.01 23.26 -17.83
CA GLU A 203 25.36 23.80 -17.76
C GLU A 203 25.96 23.53 -16.39
N ILE A 204 27.27 23.27 -16.36
CA ILE A 204 28.04 23.13 -15.14
C ILE A 204 28.81 24.44 -14.94
N GLU A 205 28.56 25.10 -13.82
CA GLU A 205 29.11 26.40 -13.52
C GLU A 205 29.70 26.42 -12.11
N GLU A 206 30.41 27.50 -11.77
CA GLU A 206 30.85 27.74 -10.42
C GLU A 206 29.66 28.09 -9.52
N ILE A 207 29.78 27.76 -8.24
CA ILE A 207 28.75 28.08 -7.23
C ILE A 207 28.61 29.60 -7.15
N PRO A 208 27.39 30.16 -7.21
CA PRO A 208 27.16 31.58 -6.99
C PRO A 208 27.77 32.07 -5.66
N ALA A 209 28.41 33.25 -5.70
CA ALA A 209 29.18 33.76 -4.55
C ALA A 209 28.31 33.92 -3.26
N ASP A 210 27.05 34.23 -3.42
CA ASP A 210 26.07 34.34 -2.34
C ASP A 210 25.67 33.02 -1.68
N LEU A 211 25.87 31.90 -2.38
CA LEU A 211 25.59 30.55 -1.90
C LEU A 211 26.83 29.77 -1.46
N LEU A 212 28.03 30.28 -1.74
CA LEU A 212 29.27 29.53 -1.52
C LEU A 212 29.49 29.18 -0.03
N GLU A 213 29.31 30.11 0.87
CA GLU A 213 29.48 29.90 2.33
C GLU A 213 28.49 28.83 2.82
N LYS A 214 27.23 28.93 2.42
CA LYS A 214 26.19 27.97 2.76
C LYS A 214 26.47 26.58 2.15
N ALA A 215 26.94 26.55 0.92
CA ALA A 215 27.34 25.29 0.26
C ALA A 215 28.51 24.60 0.99
N GLU A 216 29.50 25.36 1.46
CA GLU A 216 30.61 24.84 2.25
C GLU A 216 30.14 24.27 3.60
N GLU A 217 29.22 24.98 4.29
CA GLU A 217 28.62 24.50 5.53
C GLU A 217 27.91 23.16 5.34
N TYR A 218 27.01 23.06 4.35
CA TYR A 218 26.28 21.83 4.05
C TYR A 218 27.20 20.71 3.53
N ARG A 219 28.22 21.05 2.76
CA ARG A 219 29.25 20.09 2.31
C ARG A 219 29.98 19.50 3.50
N ASN A 220 30.40 20.30 4.46
CA ASN A 220 31.12 19.83 5.65
C ASN A 220 30.24 18.88 6.46
N HIS A 221 28.96 19.22 6.64
CA HIS A 221 28.01 18.34 7.31
C HIS A 221 27.82 17.01 6.56
N LEU A 222 27.72 17.04 5.24
CA LEU A 222 27.63 15.85 4.40
C LEU A 222 28.86 14.94 4.58
N VAL A 223 30.06 15.49 4.48
CA VAL A 223 31.31 14.72 4.61
C VAL A 223 31.43 14.13 6.02
N GLU A 224 31.15 14.89 7.06
CA GLU A 224 31.15 14.44 8.45
C GLU A 224 30.20 13.27 8.66
N ARG A 225 28.97 13.39 8.20
CA ARG A 225 27.98 12.32 8.34
C ARG A 225 28.31 11.06 7.54
N VAL A 226 28.82 11.24 6.34
CA VAL A 226 29.22 10.11 5.49
C VAL A 226 30.45 9.38 6.04
N ALA A 227 31.36 10.08 6.71
CA ALA A 227 32.50 9.45 7.37
C ALA A 227 32.10 8.43 8.44
N GLU A 228 30.91 8.55 9.01
CA GLU A 228 30.36 7.58 9.96
C GLU A 228 29.94 6.24 9.33
N ALA A 229 29.95 6.13 7.99
CA ALA A 229 29.51 4.93 7.29
C ALA A 229 30.40 3.69 7.58
N ASP A 230 31.68 3.90 7.75
CA ASP A 230 32.61 2.84 8.16
C ASP A 230 33.85 3.39 8.89
N ASP A 231 34.56 2.53 9.58
CA ASP A 231 35.74 2.88 10.37
C ASP A 231 36.88 3.44 9.53
N ALA A 232 37.05 2.97 8.30
CA ALA A 232 38.13 3.44 7.42
C ALA A 232 37.91 4.88 6.96
N LEU A 233 36.66 5.24 6.63
CA LEU A 233 36.27 6.62 6.29
C LEU A 233 36.41 7.53 7.50
N MET A 234 36.04 7.06 8.69
CA MET A 234 36.14 7.83 9.92
C MET A 234 37.61 8.10 10.29
N GLU A 235 38.48 7.10 10.18
CA GLU A 235 39.93 7.27 10.43
C GLU A 235 40.52 8.31 9.46
N LYS A 236 40.18 8.25 8.20
CA LYS A 236 40.61 9.22 7.18
C LYS A 236 40.15 10.63 7.49
N TYR A 237 38.87 10.79 7.83
CA TYR A 237 38.29 12.07 8.17
C TYR A 237 38.95 12.69 9.44
N LEU A 238 39.09 11.89 10.49
CA LEU A 238 39.74 12.34 11.75
C LEU A 238 41.23 12.63 11.56
N GLY A 239 41.89 11.95 10.63
CA GLY A 239 43.27 12.20 10.23
C GLY A 239 43.47 13.50 9.41
N GLY A 240 42.40 14.18 9.05
CA GLY A 240 42.44 15.40 8.25
C GLY A 240 42.64 15.17 6.74
N GLU A 241 42.51 13.94 6.28
CA GLU A 241 42.57 13.60 4.85
C GLU A 241 41.21 13.86 4.18
N GLU A 242 41.25 14.35 2.96
CA GLU A 242 40.04 14.52 2.17
C GLU A 242 39.50 13.17 1.66
N LEU A 243 38.20 12.96 1.79
CA LEU A 243 37.51 11.81 1.20
C LEU A 243 37.33 12.04 -0.32
N THR A 244 37.61 11.02 -1.10
CA THR A 244 37.39 11.09 -2.55
C THR A 244 35.91 11.04 -2.90
N ILE A 245 35.54 11.44 -4.10
CA ILE A 245 34.15 11.38 -4.56
C ILE A 245 33.64 9.95 -4.55
N GLU A 246 34.45 8.97 -4.94
CA GLU A 246 34.10 7.56 -4.94
C GLU A 246 33.85 7.06 -3.52
N GLU A 247 34.68 7.45 -2.56
CA GLU A 247 34.51 7.11 -1.13
C GLU A 247 33.23 7.75 -0.57
N LEU A 248 32.94 8.99 -0.91
CA LEU A 248 31.71 9.67 -0.51
C LEU A 248 30.48 8.97 -1.11
N LYS A 249 30.48 8.64 -2.39
CA LYS A 249 29.40 7.90 -3.03
C LYS A 249 29.17 6.54 -2.40
N ALA A 250 30.22 5.79 -2.12
CA ALA A 250 30.15 4.49 -1.47
C ALA A 250 29.57 4.60 -0.05
N GLY A 251 29.99 5.59 0.72
CA GLY A 251 29.47 5.85 2.05
C GLY A 251 28.00 6.28 2.06
N ILE A 252 27.60 7.18 1.17
CA ILE A 252 26.20 7.60 1.00
C ILE A 252 25.35 6.40 0.61
N ARG A 253 25.80 5.59 -0.35
CA ARG A 253 25.09 4.40 -0.79
C ARG A 253 24.86 3.42 0.36
N LYS A 254 25.89 3.13 1.15
CA LYS A 254 25.79 2.23 2.30
C LYS A 254 24.76 2.71 3.30
N LEU A 255 24.83 3.97 3.71
CA LEU A 255 23.90 4.56 4.69
C LEU A 255 22.47 4.64 4.14
N THR A 256 22.31 4.87 2.85
CA THR A 256 21.00 4.89 2.18
C THR A 256 20.38 3.49 2.13
N ILE A 257 21.15 2.48 1.76
CA ILE A 257 20.69 1.08 1.71
C ILE A 257 20.32 0.56 3.10
N ASP A 258 21.08 0.97 4.11
CA ASP A 258 20.80 0.62 5.52
C ASP A 258 19.63 1.44 6.11
N SER A 259 19.05 2.36 5.35
CA SER A 259 17.96 3.25 5.75
C SER A 259 18.30 4.12 6.98
N GLU A 260 19.58 4.42 7.18
CA GLU A 260 20.06 5.30 8.26
C GLU A 260 19.87 6.78 7.91
N LEU A 261 19.95 7.11 6.63
CA LEU A 261 19.70 8.45 6.11
C LEU A 261 19.05 8.41 4.73
N TYR A 262 18.58 9.58 4.30
CA TYR A 262 17.86 9.72 3.03
C TYR A 262 18.42 10.92 2.26
N PRO A 263 19.11 10.69 1.13
CA PRO A 263 19.62 11.78 0.28
C PRO A 263 18.48 12.66 -0.23
N VAL A 264 18.61 13.97 -0.13
CA VAL A 264 17.61 14.95 -0.52
C VAL A 264 18.11 15.80 -1.68
N PHE A 265 17.32 15.82 -2.74
CA PHE A 265 17.54 16.59 -3.96
C PHE A 265 16.39 17.58 -4.14
N CYS A 266 16.58 18.56 -5.01
CA CYS A 266 15.54 19.53 -5.31
C CYS A 266 15.46 19.84 -6.81
N GLY A 267 14.33 20.35 -7.24
CA GLY A 267 14.11 20.73 -8.62
C GLY A 267 12.66 21.14 -8.91
N SER A 268 12.38 21.26 -10.19
CA SER A 268 11.03 21.43 -10.72
C SER A 268 10.85 20.56 -11.96
N ALA A 269 10.12 19.47 -11.79
CA ALA A 269 9.81 18.57 -12.91
C ALA A 269 9.00 19.29 -14.00
N PHE A 270 8.06 20.13 -13.61
CA PHE A 270 7.25 20.91 -14.57
C PHE A 270 8.10 21.86 -15.44
N LYS A 271 9.11 22.50 -14.85
CA LYS A 271 10.05 23.37 -15.56
C LYS A 271 11.23 22.63 -16.18
N ASN A 272 11.24 21.30 -16.14
CA ASN A 272 12.32 20.45 -16.66
C ASN A 272 13.70 20.75 -16.03
N ARG A 273 13.73 21.01 -14.72
CA ARG A 273 14.96 21.36 -13.99
C ARG A 273 15.21 20.40 -12.84
N GLY A 274 16.37 19.78 -12.79
CA GLY A 274 16.83 18.97 -11.68
C GLY A 274 16.45 17.50 -11.72
N VAL A 275 15.90 16.97 -12.82
CA VAL A 275 15.47 15.56 -12.92
C VAL A 275 16.65 14.61 -13.22
N GLN A 276 17.58 15.00 -14.07
CA GLN A 276 18.74 14.15 -14.40
C GLN A 276 19.59 13.78 -13.17
N PRO A 277 19.85 14.68 -12.21
CA PRO A 277 20.53 14.31 -10.98
C PRO A 277 19.79 13.24 -10.15
N ILE A 278 18.47 13.18 -10.22
CA ILE A 278 17.68 12.11 -9.60
C ILE A 278 17.95 10.76 -10.25
N LEU A 279 18.03 10.71 -11.57
CA LEU A 279 18.40 9.49 -12.30
C LEU A 279 19.80 9.01 -11.94
N ASP A 280 20.76 9.92 -11.85
CA ASP A 280 22.11 9.62 -11.38
C ASP A 280 22.10 9.07 -9.94
N ALA A 281 21.30 9.68 -9.07
CA ALA A 281 21.16 9.25 -7.67
C ALA A 281 20.51 7.87 -7.54
N VAL A 282 19.55 7.54 -8.36
CA VAL A 282 18.95 6.19 -8.41
C VAL A 282 20.02 5.16 -8.73
N CYS A 283 20.87 5.43 -9.70
CA CYS A 283 21.97 4.54 -10.08
C CYS A 283 23.04 4.46 -8.99
N ASP A 284 23.39 5.58 -8.36
CA ASP A 284 24.50 5.67 -7.41
C ASP A 284 24.15 5.22 -5.98
N TYR A 285 22.93 5.45 -5.51
CA TYR A 285 22.57 5.33 -4.09
C TYR A 285 21.47 4.33 -3.79
N LEU A 286 20.57 4.02 -4.71
CA LEU A 286 19.53 3.04 -4.47
C LEU A 286 20.04 1.61 -4.69
N PRO A 287 19.48 0.63 -3.95
CA PRO A 287 19.98 -0.74 -4.01
C PRO A 287 19.67 -1.44 -5.33
N SER A 288 20.53 -2.36 -5.71
CA SER A 288 20.26 -3.41 -6.69
C SER A 288 19.56 -4.60 -6.03
N PRO A 289 19.04 -5.57 -6.79
CA PRO A 289 18.52 -6.81 -6.22
C PRO A 289 19.51 -7.59 -5.37
N LEU A 290 20.82 -7.39 -5.58
CA LEU A 290 21.88 -8.03 -4.79
C LEU A 290 22.18 -7.34 -3.46
N ASP A 291 21.80 -6.08 -3.31
CA ASP A 291 22.04 -5.28 -2.11
C ASP A 291 20.96 -5.46 -1.04
N VAL A 292 19.81 -6.00 -1.43
CA VAL A 292 18.71 -6.28 -0.50
C VAL A 292 18.87 -7.67 0.11
N PRO A 293 18.33 -7.91 1.33
CA PRO A 293 18.36 -9.24 1.92
C PRO A 293 17.72 -10.30 1.02
N ALA A 294 18.22 -11.53 1.09
CA ALA A 294 17.58 -12.65 0.42
C ALA A 294 16.13 -12.79 0.86
N MET A 295 15.25 -13.18 -0.06
CA MET A 295 13.82 -13.31 0.21
C MET A 295 13.57 -14.49 1.15
N GLU A 296 12.99 -14.23 2.30
CA GLU A 296 12.54 -15.25 3.24
C GLU A 296 11.14 -15.73 2.88
N GLY A 297 10.99 -17.05 2.86
CA GLY A 297 9.73 -17.74 2.75
C GLY A 297 9.67 -18.90 3.72
N HIS A 298 8.65 -19.71 3.62
CA HIS A 298 8.46 -20.91 4.44
C HIS A 298 8.02 -22.11 3.59
N ALA A 299 8.12 -23.31 4.14
CA ALA A 299 7.60 -24.50 3.50
C ALA A 299 6.07 -24.44 3.44
N PRO A 300 5.42 -24.94 2.37
CA PRO A 300 3.96 -24.86 2.21
C PRO A 300 3.14 -25.50 3.34
N ASN A 301 3.72 -26.49 4.02
CA ASN A 301 3.06 -27.25 5.08
C ASN A 301 3.62 -26.99 6.48
N ASP A 302 4.60 -26.10 6.60
CA ASP A 302 5.28 -25.79 7.86
C ASP A 302 5.77 -24.34 7.83
N GLU A 303 5.06 -23.47 8.50
CA GLU A 303 5.40 -22.03 8.57
C GLU A 303 6.68 -21.76 9.39
N ASP A 304 7.05 -22.68 10.25
CA ASP A 304 8.28 -22.57 11.06
C ASP A 304 9.54 -22.97 10.28
N GLU A 305 9.37 -23.74 9.19
CA GLU A 305 10.49 -24.09 8.30
C GLU A 305 10.81 -22.94 7.34
N LYS A 306 11.77 -22.10 7.73
CA LYS A 306 12.21 -20.94 6.93
C LYS A 306 13.05 -21.36 5.74
N ILE A 307 12.73 -20.81 4.57
CA ILE A 307 13.44 -21.06 3.30
C ILE A 307 13.89 -19.72 2.74
N MET A 308 15.21 -19.60 2.50
CA MET A 308 15.78 -18.39 1.90
C MET A 308 15.94 -18.56 0.39
N ARG A 309 15.64 -17.51 -0.37
CA ARG A 309 15.85 -17.44 -1.82
C ARG A 309 16.71 -16.24 -2.18
N ARG A 310 17.85 -16.50 -2.80
CA ARG A 310 18.77 -15.45 -3.26
C ARG A 310 18.50 -15.07 -4.70
N PRO A 311 18.78 -13.84 -5.12
CA PRO A 311 18.58 -13.35 -6.47
C PRO A 311 19.64 -13.91 -7.45
N SER A 312 19.64 -15.22 -7.63
CA SER A 312 20.53 -15.95 -8.52
C SER A 312 19.73 -16.85 -9.45
N THR A 313 20.11 -16.91 -10.71
CA THR A 313 19.48 -17.81 -11.71
C THR A 313 19.78 -19.29 -11.46
N ASP A 314 20.77 -19.60 -10.62
CA ASP A 314 21.12 -20.98 -10.24
C ASP A 314 20.25 -21.51 -9.09
N GLU A 315 19.52 -20.66 -8.41
CA GLU A 315 18.56 -21.03 -7.37
C GLU A 315 17.27 -21.60 -7.99
N PRO A 316 16.47 -22.37 -7.23
CA PRO A 316 15.14 -22.74 -7.67
C PRO A 316 14.26 -21.51 -7.93
N PHE A 317 13.43 -21.57 -8.96
CA PHE A 317 12.53 -20.47 -9.29
C PHE A 317 11.58 -20.13 -8.16
N SER A 318 11.46 -18.84 -7.85
CA SER A 318 10.42 -18.29 -6.99
C SER A 318 10.05 -16.87 -7.42
N ALA A 319 8.77 -16.57 -7.42
CA ALA A 319 8.24 -15.27 -7.78
C ALA A 319 6.99 -14.94 -6.97
N LEU A 320 6.71 -13.67 -6.80
CA LEU A 320 5.51 -13.14 -6.17
C LEU A 320 4.63 -12.48 -7.22
N ALA A 321 3.37 -12.91 -7.31
CA ALA A 321 2.36 -12.24 -8.11
C ALA A 321 1.83 -11.04 -7.29
N PHE A 322 2.23 -9.84 -7.66
CA PHE A 322 1.89 -8.65 -6.90
C PHE A 322 0.76 -7.81 -7.51
N LYS A 323 0.40 -8.09 -8.75
CA LYS A 323 -0.71 -7.42 -9.43
C LYS A 323 -1.31 -8.32 -10.50
N VAL A 324 -2.64 -8.33 -10.55
CA VAL A 324 -3.42 -9.00 -11.58
C VAL A 324 -4.30 -7.94 -12.25
N ALA A 325 -4.27 -7.86 -13.57
CA ALA A 325 -5.04 -6.91 -14.33
C ALA A 325 -5.81 -7.60 -15.47
N ALA A 326 -7.02 -7.15 -15.75
CA ALA A 326 -7.75 -7.58 -16.94
C ALA A 326 -7.10 -6.98 -18.19
N HIS A 327 -6.95 -7.83 -19.22
CA HIS A 327 -6.41 -7.39 -20.50
C HIS A 327 -7.40 -7.68 -21.63
N PRO A 328 -7.65 -6.73 -22.54
CA PRO A 328 -8.67 -6.85 -23.57
C PRO A 328 -8.51 -8.07 -24.49
N PHE A 329 -7.27 -8.47 -24.75
CA PHE A 329 -6.96 -9.55 -25.70
C PHE A 329 -6.54 -10.86 -25.03
N PHE A 330 -5.89 -10.80 -23.85
CA PHE A 330 -5.32 -11.98 -23.19
C PHE A 330 -6.13 -12.47 -21.99
N GLY A 331 -7.19 -11.76 -21.64
CA GLY A 331 -8.03 -12.07 -20.48
C GLY A 331 -7.41 -11.56 -19.18
N THR A 332 -6.36 -12.20 -18.70
CA THR A 332 -5.69 -11.83 -17.45
C THR A 332 -4.20 -11.69 -17.67
N LEU A 333 -3.65 -10.57 -17.18
CA LEU A 333 -2.23 -10.26 -17.14
C LEU A 333 -1.78 -10.25 -15.68
N THR A 334 -0.80 -11.08 -15.32
CA THR A 334 -0.27 -11.19 -13.97
C THR A 334 1.13 -10.62 -13.91
N PHE A 335 1.34 -9.60 -13.10
CA PHE A 335 2.65 -9.02 -12.85
C PHE A 335 3.37 -9.80 -11.76
N ILE A 336 4.57 -10.23 -12.05
CA ILE A 336 5.41 -11.01 -11.14
C ILE A 336 6.77 -10.36 -10.90
N ARG A 337 7.22 -10.39 -9.66
CA ARG A 337 8.62 -10.14 -9.29
C ARG A 337 9.30 -11.48 -9.09
N VAL A 338 10.33 -11.76 -9.90
CA VAL A 338 11.14 -12.98 -9.75
C VAL A 338 12.22 -12.73 -8.71
N TYR A 339 12.20 -13.52 -7.63
CA TYR A 339 13.17 -13.40 -6.54
C TYR A 339 14.36 -14.36 -6.70
N SER A 340 14.14 -15.49 -7.32
CA SER A 340 15.20 -16.49 -7.54
C SER A 340 14.94 -17.33 -8.79
N GLY A 341 16.01 -17.94 -9.31
CA GLY A 341 15.93 -18.86 -10.42
C GLY A 341 15.60 -18.21 -11.77
N ARG A 342 15.15 -19.02 -12.69
CA ARG A 342 14.68 -18.63 -14.01
C ARG A 342 13.64 -19.61 -14.52
N ILE A 343 12.75 -19.14 -15.38
CA ILE A 343 11.83 -19.97 -16.13
C ILE A 343 11.72 -19.53 -17.58
N ASP A 344 11.48 -20.49 -18.48
CA ASP A 344 11.13 -20.22 -19.87
C ASP A 344 9.62 -20.04 -20.02
N ALA A 345 9.20 -19.23 -20.99
CA ALA A 345 7.81 -19.16 -21.40
C ALA A 345 7.29 -20.55 -21.76
N GLY A 346 6.08 -20.88 -21.33
CA GLY A 346 5.50 -22.22 -21.51
C GLY A 346 5.80 -23.22 -20.38
N THR A 347 6.59 -22.82 -19.37
CA THR A 347 6.93 -23.68 -18.23
C THR A 347 5.76 -23.84 -17.26
N GLN A 348 5.63 -25.04 -16.69
CA GLN A 348 4.69 -25.30 -15.61
C GLN A 348 5.33 -24.93 -14.27
N VAL A 349 4.59 -24.18 -13.46
CA VAL A 349 4.99 -23.72 -12.12
C VAL A 349 3.97 -24.16 -11.08
N LEU A 350 4.38 -24.18 -9.82
CA LEU A 350 3.49 -24.41 -8.70
C LEU A 350 3.05 -23.05 -8.12
N ASN A 351 1.74 -22.82 -8.05
CA ASN A 351 1.18 -21.81 -7.16
C ASN A 351 1.12 -22.42 -5.76
N SER A 352 2.14 -22.16 -4.96
CA SER A 352 2.31 -22.80 -3.64
C SER A 352 1.31 -22.27 -2.59
N THR A 353 0.82 -21.05 -2.75
CA THR A 353 -0.21 -20.48 -1.89
C THR A 353 -1.53 -21.25 -1.99
N LYS A 354 -1.88 -21.71 -3.21
CA LYS A 354 -3.12 -22.44 -3.49
C LYS A 354 -2.91 -23.94 -3.69
N GLY A 355 -1.67 -24.41 -3.72
CA GLY A 355 -1.33 -25.81 -3.95
C GLY A 355 -1.68 -26.32 -5.35
N LYS A 356 -1.76 -25.45 -6.36
CA LYS A 356 -2.15 -25.78 -7.73
C LYS A 356 -1.01 -25.55 -8.72
N LYS A 357 -0.89 -26.44 -9.70
CA LYS A 357 0.03 -26.25 -10.81
C LYS A 357 -0.61 -25.39 -11.89
N GLU A 358 0.15 -24.42 -12.39
CA GLU A 358 -0.26 -23.53 -13.46
C GLU A 358 0.83 -23.44 -14.55
N ARG A 359 0.43 -23.04 -15.74
CA ARG A 359 1.35 -22.88 -16.86
C ARG A 359 1.53 -21.40 -17.19
N VAL A 360 2.77 -20.94 -17.18
CA VAL A 360 3.13 -19.62 -17.69
C VAL A 360 3.10 -19.69 -19.22
N GLY A 361 2.10 -19.08 -19.84
CA GLY A 361 1.94 -19.15 -21.30
C GLY A 361 2.95 -18.30 -22.04
N LYS A 362 2.88 -16.98 -21.86
CA LYS A 362 3.81 -15.99 -22.40
C LYS A 362 4.31 -15.08 -21.32
N LEU A 363 5.49 -14.51 -21.55
CA LEU A 363 6.13 -13.52 -20.67
C LEU A 363 6.37 -12.24 -21.44
N PHE A 364 6.14 -11.11 -20.78
CA PHE A 364 6.38 -9.79 -21.33
C PHE A 364 7.20 -8.94 -20.39
N GLN A 365 8.05 -8.09 -20.96
CA GLN A 365 8.63 -6.96 -20.28
C GLN A 365 7.90 -5.70 -20.75
N MET A 366 7.40 -4.92 -19.79
CA MET A 366 6.62 -3.73 -20.11
C MET A 366 7.52 -2.55 -20.41
N HIS A 367 7.30 -1.90 -21.55
CA HIS A 367 8.01 -0.70 -21.96
C HIS A 367 6.98 0.35 -22.37
N ALA A 368 6.67 1.26 -21.48
CA ALA A 368 5.52 2.15 -21.59
C ALA A 368 4.21 1.34 -21.77
N ASN A 369 3.45 1.61 -22.80
CA ASN A 369 2.23 0.86 -23.14
C ASN A 369 2.48 -0.32 -24.10
N GLN A 370 3.75 -0.67 -24.31
CA GLN A 370 4.15 -1.75 -25.21
C GLN A 370 4.52 -3.00 -24.43
N GLU A 371 3.97 -4.11 -24.84
CA GLU A 371 4.28 -5.44 -24.33
C GLU A 371 5.38 -6.05 -25.19
N ASN A 372 6.58 -6.13 -24.65
CA ASN A 372 7.70 -6.74 -25.34
C ASN A 372 7.83 -8.21 -24.92
N PRO A 373 7.57 -9.18 -25.82
CA PRO A 373 7.68 -10.58 -25.45
C PRO A 373 9.12 -10.95 -25.13
N VAL A 374 9.30 -11.73 -24.09
CA VAL A 374 10.57 -12.32 -23.69
C VAL A 374 10.41 -13.84 -23.59
N GLU A 375 11.51 -14.56 -23.83
CA GLU A 375 11.49 -16.02 -23.80
C GLU A 375 11.68 -16.61 -22.42
N GLU A 376 12.37 -15.87 -21.54
CA GLU A 376 12.65 -16.30 -20.17
C GLU A 376 12.46 -15.17 -19.15
N ALA A 377 12.13 -15.55 -17.91
CA ALA A 377 12.08 -14.69 -16.76
C ALA A 377 13.24 -15.01 -15.82
N LEU A 378 14.02 -13.98 -15.47
CA LEU A 378 15.24 -14.10 -14.68
C LEU A 378 15.07 -13.48 -13.29
N ALA A 379 15.74 -14.03 -12.30
CA ALA A 379 15.80 -13.49 -10.95
C ALA A 379 16.19 -12.01 -10.94
N GLY A 380 15.55 -11.24 -10.07
CA GLY A 380 15.82 -9.80 -9.88
C GLY A 380 15.01 -8.88 -10.76
N HIS A 381 14.20 -9.37 -11.67
CA HIS A 381 13.42 -8.61 -12.63
C HIS A 381 11.90 -8.71 -12.41
N ILE A 382 11.18 -7.83 -13.08
CA ILE A 382 9.71 -7.77 -13.09
C ILE A 382 9.20 -8.08 -14.49
N TYR A 383 8.21 -8.97 -14.56
CA TYR A 383 7.58 -9.38 -15.81
C TYR A 383 6.06 -9.36 -15.69
N ALA A 384 5.41 -9.35 -16.86
CA ALA A 384 3.99 -9.65 -16.97
C ALA A 384 3.83 -11.04 -17.62
N ALA A 385 3.00 -11.87 -17.02
CA ALA A 385 2.74 -13.23 -17.48
C ALA A 385 1.27 -13.41 -17.85
N ILE A 386 1.02 -14.20 -18.89
CA ILE A 386 -0.32 -14.67 -19.25
C ILE A 386 -0.42 -16.19 -19.13
N GLY A 387 -1.64 -16.69 -18.92
CA GLY A 387 -1.90 -18.12 -18.77
C GLY A 387 -2.09 -18.57 -17.32
N LEU A 388 -1.90 -17.70 -16.35
CA LEU A 388 -2.07 -17.96 -14.92
C LEU A 388 -3.53 -17.72 -14.51
N LYS A 389 -4.40 -18.70 -14.77
CA LYS A 389 -5.86 -18.56 -14.61
C LYS A 389 -6.34 -18.54 -13.15
N GLY A 390 -5.63 -19.21 -12.27
CA GLY A 390 -5.99 -19.35 -10.86
C GLY A 390 -5.12 -18.52 -9.91
N THR A 391 -4.15 -17.78 -10.41
CA THR A 391 -3.25 -16.93 -9.62
C THR A 391 -3.92 -15.61 -9.32
N THR A 392 -3.92 -15.22 -8.05
CA THR A 392 -4.39 -13.93 -7.56
C THR A 392 -3.26 -13.13 -6.93
N THR A 393 -3.50 -11.87 -6.64
CA THR A 393 -2.50 -11.00 -6.01
C THR A 393 -2.06 -11.54 -4.65
N GLY A 394 -0.76 -11.59 -4.43
CA GLY A 394 -0.14 -12.13 -3.22
C GLY A 394 0.26 -13.61 -3.32
N ASP A 395 -0.12 -14.31 -4.39
CA ASP A 395 0.25 -15.71 -4.58
C ASP A 395 1.72 -15.87 -4.92
N THR A 396 2.32 -16.94 -4.43
CA THR A 396 3.69 -17.35 -4.77
C THR A 396 3.68 -18.35 -5.92
N LEU A 397 4.51 -18.11 -6.91
CA LEU A 397 4.83 -19.05 -7.98
C LEU A 397 6.24 -19.59 -7.77
N CYS A 398 6.42 -20.90 -7.83
CA CYS A 398 7.71 -21.51 -7.59
C CYS A 398 7.96 -22.76 -8.42
N ASP A 399 9.19 -23.27 -8.33
CA ASP A 399 9.56 -24.57 -8.90
C ASP A 399 8.73 -25.67 -8.22
N ILE A 400 8.18 -26.59 -9.01
CA ILE A 400 7.37 -27.72 -8.53
C ILE A 400 8.20 -28.63 -7.59
N ASN A 401 9.49 -28.76 -7.85
CA ASN A 401 10.39 -29.64 -7.11
C ASN A 401 11.03 -28.97 -5.86
N ALA A 402 10.89 -27.66 -5.73
CA ALA A 402 11.41 -26.87 -4.60
C ALA A 402 10.35 -25.88 -4.13
N PRO A 403 9.25 -26.37 -3.54
CA PRO A 403 8.14 -25.51 -3.15
C PRO A 403 8.53 -24.56 -2.00
N VAL A 404 8.09 -23.31 -2.12
CA VAL A 404 8.25 -22.26 -1.10
C VAL A 404 7.02 -21.37 -1.16
N VAL A 405 6.56 -20.90 0.00
CA VAL A 405 5.59 -19.81 0.10
C VAL A 405 6.35 -18.59 0.56
N LEU A 406 6.41 -17.57 -0.26
CA LEU A 406 6.97 -16.29 0.11
C LEU A 406 6.00 -15.58 1.06
N GLU A 407 6.52 -14.66 1.86
CA GLU A 407 5.70 -13.90 2.78
C GLU A 407 4.49 -13.29 2.06
N SER A 408 3.29 -13.58 2.54
CA SER A 408 2.05 -13.07 1.95
C SER A 408 1.86 -11.60 2.27
N MET A 409 1.28 -10.86 1.34
CA MET A 409 0.84 -9.48 1.58
C MET A 409 -0.37 -9.50 2.50
N THR A 410 -0.35 -8.66 3.54
CA THR A 410 -1.52 -8.38 4.38
C THR A 410 -2.27 -7.18 3.80
N PHE A 411 -3.58 -7.34 3.63
CA PHE A 411 -4.42 -6.27 3.10
C PHE A 411 -5.39 -5.78 4.17
N PRO A 412 -5.61 -4.46 4.25
CA PRO A 412 -6.58 -3.93 5.20
C PRO A 412 -8.00 -4.36 4.84
N GLU A 413 -8.82 -4.54 5.85
CA GLU A 413 -10.23 -4.82 5.66
C GLU A 413 -10.99 -3.56 5.21
N PRO A 414 -11.96 -3.69 4.30
CA PRO A 414 -12.75 -2.55 3.85
C PRO A 414 -13.57 -1.92 4.98
N VAL A 415 -13.77 -0.62 4.89
CA VAL A 415 -14.42 0.19 5.95
C VAL A 415 -15.75 0.80 5.52
N ILE A 416 -16.06 0.80 4.23
CA ILE A 416 -17.30 1.31 3.67
C ILE A 416 -17.95 0.29 2.75
N GLN A 417 -19.27 0.28 2.73
CA GLN A 417 -20.03 -0.64 1.87
C GLN A 417 -21.23 0.04 1.22
N VAL A 418 -21.62 -0.46 0.07
CA VAL A 418 -22.83 -0.03 -0.66
C VAL A 418 -23.57 -1.23 -1.24
N ALA A 419 -24.88 -1.14 -1.32
CA ALA A 419 -25.68 -2.08 -2.09
C ALA A 419 -25.61 -1.73 -3.58
N ILE A 420 -25.46 -2.73 -4.43
CA ILE A 420 -25.43 -2.57 -5.88
C ILE A 420 -26.46 -3.49 -6.53
N GLU A 421 -27.23 -2.97 -7.48
CA GLU A 421 -28.24 -3.71 -8.22
C GLU A 421 -28.13 -3.42 -9.72
N PRO A 422 -28.32 -4.44 -10.59
CA PRO A 422 -28.34 -4.19 -12.02
C PRO A 422 -29.58 -3.36 -12.39
N LYS A 423 -29.45 -2.44 -13.34
CA LYS A 423 -30.60 -1.64 -13.83
C LYS A 423 -31.61 -2.48 -14.60
N THR A 424 -31.15 -3.52 -15.26
CA THR A 424 -32.01 -4.45 -16.04
C THR A 424 -31.73 -5.90 -15.68
N LYS A 425 -32.72 -6.78 -15.88
CA LYS A 425 -32.54 -8.22 -15.66
C LYS A 425 -31.45 -8.83 -16.56
N GLY A 426 -31.25 -8.27 -17.76
CA GLY A 426 -30.19 -8.70 -18.66
C GLY A 426 -28.78 -8.34 -18.20
N ASP A 427 -28.64 -7.40 -17.30
CA ASP A 427 -27.35 -6.97 -16.77
C ASP A 427 -26.91 -7.76 -15.53
N GLN A 428 -27.75 -8.61 -14.97
CA GLN A 428 -27.45 -9.35 -13.74
C GLN A 428 -26.25 -10.28 -13.90
N GLU A 429 -26.20 -11.04 -14.98
CA GLU A 429 -25.07 -11.95 -15.26
C GLU A 429 -23.78 -11.17 -15.55
N LYS A 430 -23.90 -10.07 -16.31
CA LYS A 430 -22.77 -9.18 -16.60
C LYS A 430 -22.24 -8.51 -15.35
N LEU A 431 -23.13 -8.07 -14.44
CA LEU A 431 -22.77 -7.48 -13.16
C LEU A 431 -21.99 -8.49 -12.30
N GLY A 432 -22.47 -9.72 -12.17
CA GLY A 432 -21.78 -10.79 -11.47
C GLY A 432 -20.39 -11.06 -12.01
N THR A 433 -20.24 -11.11 -13.33
CA THR A 433 -18.95 -11.30 -13.99
C THR A 433 -17.99 -10.12 -13.75
N ALA A 434 -18.49 -8.87 -13.84
CA ALA A 434 -17.72 -7.67 -13.59
C ALA A 434 -17.21 -7.61 -12.14
N ILE A 435 -18.10 -7.85 -11.19
CA ILE A 435 -17.78 -7.88 -9.76
C ILE A 435 -16.71 -8.93 -9.46
N GLN A 436 -16.86 -10.16 -9.99
CA GLN A 436 -15.90 -11.23 -9.77
C GLN A 436 -14.51 -10.85 -10.30
N LYS A 437 -14.42 -10.32 -11.52
CA LYS A 437 -13.13 -9.90 -12.10
C LYS A 437 -12.47 -8.79 -11.31
N LEU A 438 -13.23 -7.80 -10.88
CA LEU A 438 -12.71 -6.70 -10.06
C LEU A 438 -12.25 -7.19 -8.68
N ALA A 439 -12.94 -8.13 -8.07
CA ALA A 439 -12.53 -8.75 -6.81
C ALA A 439 -11.25 -9.61 -6.96
N GLU A 440 -11.04 -10.23 -8.11
CA GLU A 440 -9.78 -10.94 -8.42
C GLU A 440 -8.59 -9.98 -8.56
N GLU A 441 -8.83 -8.77 -9.06
CA GLU A 441 -7.80 -7.74 -9.21
C GLU A 441 -7.46 -7.04 -7.89
N ASP A 442 -8.46 -6.83 -7.04
CA ASP A 442 -8.35 -6.01 -5.83
C ASP A 442 -8.79 -6.78 -4.58
N PRO A 443 -7.86 -7.26 -3.75
CA PRO A 443 -8.18 -8.03 -2.56
C PRO A 443 -8.86 -7.22 -1.44
N THR A 444 -8.88 -5.89 -1.50
CA THR A 444 -9.66 -5.04 -0.57
C THR A 444 -11.08 -4.80 -1.03
N PHE A 445 -11.39 -5.16 -2.25
CA PHE A 445 -12.75 -5.15 -2.74
C PHE A 445 -13.46 -6.44 -2.35
N ARG A 446 -14.42 -6.33 -1.44
CA ARG A 446 -15.21 -7.45 -0.93
C ARG A 446 -16.59 -7.42 -1.53
N VAL A 447 -17.13 -8.61 -1.75
CA VAL A 447 -18.49 -8.80 -2.27
C VAL A 447 -19.23 -9.79 -1.39
N GLU A 448 -20.41 -9.43 -0.98
CA GLU A 448 -21.27 -10.26 -0.14
C GLU A 448 -22.70 -10.22 -0.68
N LEU A 449 -23.38 -11.36 -0.63
CA LEU A 449 -24.81 -11.43 -0.89
C LEU A 449 -25.54 -11.37 0.43
N ASP A 450 -26.34 -10.35 0.62
CA ASP A 450 -27.24 -10.26 1.76
C ASP A 450 -28.40 -11.27 1.56
N GLU A 451 -28.38 -12.33 2.34
CA GLU A 451 -29.37 -13.42 2.25
C GLU A 451 -30.78 -12.97 2.65
N GLU A 452 -30.91 -11.95 3.51
CA GLU A 452 -32.20 -11.44 3.97
C GLU A 452 -32.85 -10.54 2.90
N THR A 453 -32.07 -9.65 2.29
CA THR A 453 -32.57 -8.68 1.31
C THR A 453 -32.39 -9.14 -0.13
N GLY A 454 -31.54 -10.13 -0.39
CA GLY A 454 -31.15 -10.56 -1.71
C GLY A 454 -30.30 -9.54 -2.47
N GLN A 455 -29.82 -8.51 -1.80
CA GLN A 455 -28.97 -7.48 -2.39
C GLN A 455 -27.50 -7.91 -2.43
N THR A 456 -26.80 -7.51 -3.48
CA THR A 456 -25.35 -7.62 -3.54
C THR A 456 -24.74 -6.41 -2.86
N ILE A 457 -23.92 -6.66 -1.84
CA ILE A 457 -23.17 -5.63 -1.10
C ILE A 457 -21.73 -5.65 -1.56
N ILE A 458 -21.22 -4.50 -1.95
CA ILE A 458 -19.80 -4.31 -2.25
C ILE A 458 -19.15 -3.43 -1.18
N ALA A 459 -17.94 -3.77 -0.79
CA ALA A 459 -17.20 -3.06 0.25
C ALA A 459 -15.81 -2.65 -0.25
N GLY A 460 -15.33 -1.51 0.20
CA GLY A 460 -14.04 -0.94 -0.21
C GLY A 460 -13.43 -0.03 0.84
N MET A 461 -12.29 0.56 0.50
CA MET A 461 -11.48 1.39 1.41
C MET A 461 -11.99 2.82 1.57
N GLY A 462 -12.85 3.28 0.69
CA GLY A 462 -13.41 4.63 0.73
C GLY A 462 -14.41 4.90 -0.39
N GLU A 463 -15.08 6.05 -0.35
CA GLU A 463 -16.08 6.43 -1.36
C GLU A 463 -15.46 6.50 -2.77
N LEU A 464 -14.29 7.11 -2.89
CA LEU A 464 -13.60 7.21 -4.18
C LEU A 464 -13.23 5.84 -4.74
N HIS A 465 -12.78 4.92 -3.89
CA HIS A 465 -12.48 3.54 -4.30
C HIS A 465 -13.70 2.85 -4.89
N LEU A 466 -14.84 2.89 -4.21
CA LEU A 466 -16.09 2.30 -4.71
C LEU A 466 -16.61 2.99 -5.96
N ASP A 467 -16.56 4.32 -6.03
CA ASP A 467 -16.96 5.09 -7.22
C ASP A 467 -16.17 4.69 -8.47
N ILE A 468 -14.86 4.50 -8.32
CA ILE A 468 -13.99 4.08 -9.41
C ILE A 468 -14.33 2.67 -9.86
N LEU A 469 -14.58 1.75 -8.95
CA LEU A 469 -14.97 0.37 -9.28
C LEU A 469 -16.31 0.32 -10.02
N VAL A 470 -17.30 1.08 -9.57
CA VAL A 470 -18.61 1.17 -10.23
C VAL A 470 -18.49 1.79 -11.63
N ASP A 471 -17.68 2.83 -11.77
CA ASP A 471 -17.43 3.45 -13.08
C ASP A 471 -16.68 2.51 -14.03
N ARG A 472 -15.74 1.70 -13.52
CA ARG A 472 -15.09 0.62 -14.27
C ARG A 472 -16.09 -0.43 -14.76
N MET A 473 -17.04 -0.84 -13.92
CA MET A 473 -18.11 -1.75 -14.34
C MET A 473 -18.85 -1.21 -15.53
N LYS A 474 -19.18 0.07 -15.54
CA LYS A 474 -19.86 0.74 -16.65
C LYS A 474 -18.99 0.84 -17.90
N ARG A 475 -17.75 1.30 -17.78
CA ARG A 475 -16.86 1.57 -18.92
C ARG A 475 -16.26 0.31 -19.54
N GLU A 476 -15.71 -0.57 -18.71
CA GLU A 476 -14.99 -1.76 -19.15
C GLU A 476 -15.91 -2.93 -19.42
N PHE A 477 -16.91 -3.16 -18.57
CA PHE A 477 -17.81 -4.32 -18.63
C PHE A 477 -19.17 -4.02 -19.25
N LYS A 478 -19.43 -2.74 -19.57
CA LYS A 478 -20.70 -2.30 -20.18
C LYS A 478 -21.94 -2.68 -19.35
N VAL A 479 -21.82 -2.55 -18.02
CA VAL A 479 -22.88 -2.83 -17.06
C VAL A 479 -23.30 -1.54 -16.37
N GLU A 480 -24.57 -1.24 -16.38
CA GLU A 480 -25.13 -0.16 -15.57
C GLU A 480 -25.80 -0.72 -14.31
N ALA A 481 -25.47 -0.13 -13.17
CA ALA A 481 -25.99 -0.53 -11.88
C ALA A 481 -26.55 0.66 -11.09
N ASN A 482 -27.54 0.37 -10.25
CA ASN A 482 -28.00 1.31 -9.23
C ASN A 482 -27.17 1.10 -7.97
N VAL A 483 -26.62 2.17 -7.42
CA VAL A 483 -25.78 2.15 -6.23
C VAL A 483 -26.53 2.82 -5.08
N GLY A 484 -26.63 2.14 -3.96
CA GLY A 484 -27.23 2.67 -2.73
C GLY A 484 -26.35 3.73 -2.06
N LYS A 485 -26.82 4.27 -0.93
CA LYS A 485 -26.02 5.19 -0.12
C LYS A 485 -24.92 4.45 0.60
N PRO A 486 -23.71 5.05 0.72
CA PRO A 486 -22.64 4.46 1.50
C PRO A 486 -23.04 4.19 2.95
N GLN A 487 -22.63 3.06 3.46
CA GLN A 487 -22.83 2.65 4.84
C GLN A 487 -21.52 2.24 5.49
N VAL A 488 -21.43 2.44 6.80
CA VAL A 488 -20.25 2.09 7.57
C VAL A 488 -20.22 0.59 7.84
N ALA A 489 -19.07 -0.02 7.68
CA ALA A 489 -18.84 -1.39 8.07
C ALA A 489 -18.55 -1.46 9.58
N TYR A 490 -19.60 -1.60 10.39
CA TYR A 490 -19.48 -1.83 11.82
C TYR A 490 -18.95 -3.24 12.10
N ARG A 491 -18.38 -3.41 13.29
CA ARG A 491 -17.94 -4.70 13.84
C ARG A 491 -18.42 -4.86 15.25
N GLU A 492 -18.41 -6.08 15.75
CA GLU A 492 -18.71 -6.39 17.15
C GLU A 492 -17.49 -7.04 17.79
N THR A 493 -17.33 -6.86 19.09
CA THR A 493 -16.27 -7.49 19.88
C THR A 493 -16.75 -7.72 21.30
N ILE A 494 -15.91 -8.31 22.12
CA ILE A 494 -16.19 -8.58 23.55
C ILE A 494 -15.28 -7.75 24.45
N ARG A 495 -15.77 -7.34 25.61
CA ARG A 495 -15.00 -6.62 26.63
C ARG A 495 -14.46 -7.52 27.72
N ARG A 496 -15.15 -8.62 28.03
CA ARG A 496 -14.83 -9.50 29.14
C ARG A 496 -14.49 -10.89 28.69
N ALA A 497 -13.62 -11.53 29.45
CA ALA A 497 -13.38 -12.95 29.30
C ALA A 497 -14.55 -13.77 29.88
N VAL A 498 -14.81 -14.91 29.26
CA VAL A 498 -15.68 -15.97 29.78
C VAL A 498 -14.78 -17.18 30.02
N GLU A 499 -14.53 -17.49 31.28
CA GLU A 499 -13.58 -18.55 31.66
C GLU A 499 -14.04 -19.95 31.25
N LYS A 500 -15.32 -20.21 31.37
CA LYS A 500 -15.91 -21.51 30.99
C LYS A 500 -17.36 -21.33 30.56
N TYR A 501 -17.67 -21.89 29.40
CA TYR A 501 -19.03 -22.03 28.92
C TYR A 501 -19.27 -23.43 28.36
N ASP A 502 -20.25 -24.13 28.93
CA ASP A 502 -20.65 -25.47 28.49
C ASP A 502 -21.84 -25.38 27.56
N TYR A 503 -21.74 -26.01 26.41
CA TYR A 503 -22.86 -26.17 25.48
C TYR A 503 -23.00 -27.62 25.04
N THR A 504 -24.23 -28.14 25.08
CA THR A 504 -24.56 -29.48 24.62
C THR A 504 -25.57 -29.37 23.48
N HIS A 505 -25.18 -29.83 22.30
CA HIS A 505 -26.08 -30.02 21.18
C HIS A 505 -26.63 -31.45 21.23
N LYS A 506 -27.92 -31.58 21.40
CA LYS A 506 -28.61 -32.87 21.41
C LYS A 506 -29.89 -32.76 20.61
N LYS A 507 -30.01 -33.59 19.56
CA LYS A 507 -31.22 -33.70 18.76
C LYS A 507 -31.56 -35.17 18.54
N GLN A 508 -32.78 -35.58 18.90
CA GLN A 508 -33.32 -36.89 18.59
C GLN A 508 -34.54 -36.75 17.70
N THR A 509 -34.42 -37.14 16.47
CA THR A 509 -35.53 -37.22 15.51
C THR A 509 -35.44 -38.60 14.86
N GLY A 510 -36.44 -39.46 15.02
CA GLY A 510 -36.71 -40.77 14.44
C GLY A 510 -35.70 -41.44 13.48
N GLY A 511 -34.42 -41.49 13.88
CA GLY A 511 -33.29 -42.02 13.12
C GLY A 511 -32.02 -41.87 13.93
N SER A 512 -30.83 -41.70 13.30
CA SER A 512 -29.60 -41.38 14.00
C SER A 512 -29.70 -40.00 14.67
N GLY A 513 -29.47 -39.94 16.01
CA GLY A 513 -29.47 -38.71 16.78
C GLY A 513 -28.25 -37.83 16.45
N GLN A 514 -28.22 -36.62 17.05
CA GLN A 514 -27.06 -35.75 17.02
C GLN A 514 -26.65 -35.45 18.49
N PHE A 515 -25.36 -35.57 18.77
CA PHE A 515 -24.82 -35.25 20.08
C PHE A 515 -23.42 -34.68 19.97
N ALA A 516 -23.21 -33.50 20.58
CA ALA A 516 -21.89 -32.92 20.79
C ALA A 516 -21.91 -32.01 22.03
N LYS A 517 -20.93 -32.17 22.89
CA LYS A 517 -20.72 -31.27 24.02
C LYS A 517 -19.37 -30.61 23.92
N VAL A 518 -19.34 -29.30 24.08
CA VAL A 518 -18.13 -28.51 24.10
C VAL A 518 -18.09 -27.59 25.30
N GLN A 519 -16.92 -27.41 25.88
CA GLN A 519 -16.64 -26.42 26.90
C GLN A 519 -15.58 -25.47 26.33
N ILE A 520 -15.92 -24.21 26.23
CA ILE A 520 -15.05 -23.18 25.66
C ILE A 520 -14.78 -22.05 26.66
N SER A 521 -13.65 -21.38 26.46
CA SER A 521 -13.37 -20.07 27.04
C SER A 521 -13.23 -19.04 25.94
N LEU A 522 -13.61 -17.81 26.28
CA LEU A 522 -13.40 -16.64 25.39
C LEU A 522 -12.61 -15.60 26.14
N GLU A 523 -11.69 -14.96 25.43
CA GLU A 523 -10.99 -13.77 25.92
C GLU A 523 -10.80 -12.76 24.79
N PRO A 524 -10.81 -11.44 25.10
CA PRO A 524 -10.48 -10.41 24.14
C PRO A 524 -9.03 -10.58 23.68
N LEU A 525 -8.80 -10.49 22.35
CA LEU A 525 -7.45 -10.34 21.79
C LEU A 525 -7.00 -8.90 21.91
N ASP A 526 -5.72 -8.71 22.23
CA ASP A 526 -5.09 -7.41 22.11
C ASP A 526 -4.75 -7.15 20.64
N THR A 527 -5.61 -6.39 19.97
CA THR A 527 -5.45 -6.03 18.55
C THR A 527 -4.33 -5.01 18.31
N THR A 528 -3.72 -4.49 19.37
CA THR A 528 -2.55 -3.62 19.25
C THR A 528 -1.24 -4.40 19.06
N GLU A 529 -1.21 -5.65 19.54
CA GLU A 529 -0.04 -6.54 19.43
C GLU A 529 -0.16 -7.58 18.31
N SER A 530 -1.37 -7.85 17.82
CA SER A 530 -1.64 -8.85 16.79
C SER A 530 -2.53 -8.30 15.69
N GLU A 531 -2.16 -8.54 14.45
CA GLU A 531 -3.01 -8.28 13.26
C GLU A 531 -4.14 -9.33 13.15
N ASP A 532 -4.10 -10.41 13.92
CA ASP A 532 -5.09 -11.46 13.89
C ASP A 532 -6.36 -11.04 14.62
N LEU A 533 -7.47 -11.14 13.92
CA LEU A 533 -8.80 -10.84 14.45
C LEU A 533 -9.45 -12.01 15.19
N TYR A 534 -8.85 -13.19 15.08
CA TYR A 534 -9.32 -14.43 15.67
C TYR A 534 -8.15 -15.37 15.97
N GLU A 535 -8.20 -16.02 17.13
CA GLU A 535 -7.26 -17.08 17.53
C GLU A 535 -8.03 -18.25 18.14
N PHE A 536 -7.68 -19.47 17.74
CA PHE A 536 -8.23 -20.69 18.32
C PHE A 536 -7.12 -21.50 18.99
N ASP A 537 -7.38 -21.95 20.20
CA ASP A 537 -6.51 -22.83 20.96
C ASP A 537 -7.25 -24.10 21.40
N ASN A 538 -6.55 -25.22 21.42
CA ASN A 538 -7.09 -26.50 21.86
C ASN A 538 -6.34 -27.03 23.06
N GLN A 539 -7.05 -27.12 24.21
CA GLN A 539 -6.54 -27.65 25.46
C GLN A 539 -7.19 -28.97 25.88
N VAL A 540 -7.92 -29.62 24.98
CA VAL A 540 -8.58 -30.89 25.26
C VAL A 540 -7.56 -31.99 25.51
N THR A 541 -7.68 -32.71 26.60
CA THR A 541 -6.82 -33.85 26.96
C THR A 541 -7.62 -35.14 27.07
N GLY A 542 -6.96 -36.29 26.94
CA GLY A 542 -7.58 -37.59 27.16
C GLY A 542 -8.60 -38.04 26.10
N GLY A 543 -8.63 -37.40 24.90
CA GLY A 543 -9.53 -37.79 23.82
C GLY A 543 -11.02 -37.57 24.09
N ARG A 544 -11.37 -36.69 25.03
CA ARG A 544 -12.77 -36.37 25.35
C ARG A 544 -13.53 -35.74 24.20
N VAL A 545 -12.85 -35.00 23.36
CA VAL A 545 -13.28 -34.64 22.01
C VAL A 545 -12.30 -35.30 21.02
N PRO A 546 -12.79 -36.21 20.15
CA PRO A 546 -11.94 -36.83 19.16
C PRO A 546 -11.22 -35.79 18.28
N ARG A 547 -9.96 -36.04 17.94
CA ARG A 547 -9.14 -35.10 17.18
C ARG A 547 -9.77 -34.69 15.85
N GLU A 548 -10.51 -35.60 15.23
CA GLU A 548 -11.24 -35.37 13.97
C GLU A 548 -12.35 -34.32 14.07
N TYR A 549 -12.89 -34.06 15.27
CA TYR A 549 -13.97 -33.10 15.50
C TYR A 549 -13.49 -31.72 15.98
N ILE A 550 -12.23 -31.58 16.39
CA ILE A 550 -11.67 -30.29 16.85
C ILE A 550 -11.69 -29.24 15.72
N PRO A 551 -11.28 -29.54 14.47
CA PRO A 551 -11.43 -28.60 13.37
C PRO A 551 -12.89 -28.19 13.10
N SER A 552 -13.84 -29.08 13.36
CA SER A 552 -15.26 -28.78 13.19
C SER A 552 -15.78 -27.80 14.24
N VAL A 553 -15.28 -27.86 15.47
CA VAL A 553 -15.58 -26.88 16.52
C VAL A 553 -15.02 -25.49 16.12
N ASP A 554 -13.80 -25.43 15.68
CA ASP A 554 -13.17 -24.20 15.19
C ASP A 554 -13.94 -23.60 14.01
N ALA A 555 -14.28 -24.41 13.01
CA ALA A 555 -15.08 -23.98 11.87
C ALA A 555 -16.45 -23.44 12.29
N GLY A 556 -17.11 -24.09 13.24
CA GLY A 556 -18.39 -23.65 13.80
C GLY A 556 -18.30 -22.31 14.53
N ILE A 557 -17.22 -22.09 15.27
CA ILE A 557 -16.93 -20.83 15.93
C ILE A 557 -16.71 -19.71 14.89
N GLN A 558 -15.91 -19.97 13.89
CA GLN A 558 -15.65 -18.99 12.81
C GLN A 558 -16.91 -18.64 12.04
N ASP A 559 -17.75 -19.60 11.71
CA ASP A 559 -19.04 -19.35 11.05
C ASP A 559 -19.95 -18.46 11.92
N ALA A 560 -19.98 -18.72 13.23
CA ALA A 560 -20.78 -17.91 14.16
C ALA A 560 -20.24 -16.47 14.33
N MET A 561 -18.95 -16.26 14.14
CA MET A 561 -18.35 -14.93 14.20
C MET A 561 -18.72 -14.03 13.01
N GLN A 562 -19.22 -14.59 11.92
CA GLN A 562 -19.68 -13.82 10.76
C GLN A 562 -20.88 -12.91 11.10
N TYR A 563 -21.70 -13.32 12.07
CA TYR A 563 -22.92 -12.61 12.44
C TYR A 563 -22.99 -12.44 13.96
N GLY A 564 -22.64 -11.24 14.42
CA GLY A 564 -22.62 -10.90 15.85
C GLY A 564 -24.00 -10.88 16.48
N VAL A 565 -24.01 -11.02 17.79
CA VAL A 565 -25.24 -11.15 18.61
C VAL A 565 -25.97 -9.82 18.84
N LEU A 566 -25.30 -8.66 18.65
CA LEU A 566 -25.91 -7.35 18.88
C LEU A 566 -26.74 -6.88 17.68
N ALA A 567 -26.14 -6.81 16.52
CA ALA A 567 -26.73 -6.25 15.31
C ALA A 567 -26.39 -7.05 14.03
N GLY A 568 -25.79 -8.23 14.20
CA GLY A 568 -25.42 -9.09 13.08
C GLY A 568 -24.13 -8.69 12.35
N TYR A 569 -23.37 -7.75 12.89
CA TYR A 569 -22.06 -7.39 12.29
C TYR A 569 -20.98 -8.41 12.66
N PRO A 570 -19.90 -8.54 11.87
CA PRO A 570 -18.85 -9.50 12.15
C PRO A 570 -18.22 -9.32 13.53
N LEU A 571 -18.04 -10.43 14.26
CA LEU A 571 -17.30 -10.48 15.50
C LEU A 571 -15.80 -10.57 15.23
N VAL A 572 -15.01 -9.77 15.93
CA VAL A 572 -13.55 -9.70 15.80
C VAL A 572 -12.88 -9.58 17.17
N GLY A 573 -11.57 -9.82 17.20
CA GLY A 573 -10.76 -9.63 18.39
C GLY A 573 -11.08 -10.65 19.51
N ILE A 574 -11.29 -11.91 19.16
CA ILE A 574 -11.66 -12.98 20.08
C ILE A 574 -10.65 -14.12 20.00
N LYS A 575 -10.16 -14.53 21.16
CA LYS A 575 -9.47 -15.80 21.35
C LYS A 575 -10.44 -16.80 21.96
N ALA A 576 -10.70 -17.88 21.23
CA ALA A 576 -11.52 -19.00 21.70
C ALA A 576 -10.63 -20.20 22.04
N THR A 577 -10.83 -20.78 23.21
CA THR A 577 -10.11 -21.98 23.64
C THR A 577 -11.11 -23.11 23.87
N LEU A 578 -10.90 -24.25 23.21
CA LEU A 578 -11.66 -25.46 23.51
C LEU A 578 -11.02 -26.17 24.73
N LEU A 579 -11.72 -26.17 25.86
CA LEU A 579 -11.20 -26.67 27.12
C LEU A 579 -11.49 -28.15 27.31
N ASP A 580 -12.71 -28.57 27.02
CA ASP A 580 -13.21 -29.92 27.25
C ASP A 580 -14.44 -30.20 26.40
N GLY A 581 -14.96 -31.40 26.46
CA GLY A 581 -16.19 -31.80 25.80
C GLY A 581 -16.55 -33.23 26.03
N ALA A 582 -17.56 -33.69 25.31
CA ALA A 582 -17.99 -35.08 25.30
C ALA A 582 -18.57 -35.46 23.95
N TYR A 583 -18.42 -36.71 23.59
CA TYR A 583 -18.98 -37.29 22.39
C TYR A 583 -19.79 -38.54 22.67
N HIS A 584 -20.58 -38.97 21.72
CA HIS A 584 -21.33 -40.20 21.74
C HIS A 584 -20.93 -41.08 20.54
N ASP A 585 -20.64 -42.35 20.80
CA ASP A 585 -20.06 -43.23 19.76
C ASP A 585 -20.88 -43.36 18.46
N VAL A 586 -22.20 -43.15 18.56
CA VAL A 586 -23.12 -43.29 17.40
C VAL A 586 -23.65 -41.95 16.91
N ASP A 587 -23.94 -41.02 17.80
CA ASP A 587 -24.68 -39.79 17.48
C ASP A 587 -23.76 -38.55 17.28
N SER A 588 -22.46 -38.70 17.45
CA SER A 588 -21.52 -37.62 17.21
C SER A 588 -21.04 -37.59 15.74
N SER A 589 -20.90 -36.40 15.20
CA SER A 589 -20.46 -36.13 13.84
C SER A 589 -19.74 -34.79 13.77
N GLU A 590 -19.02 -34.56 12.66
CA GLU A 590 -18.44 -33.24 12.38
C GLU A 590 -19.49 -32.14 12.41
N MET A 591 -20.66 -32.39 11.82
CA MET A 591 -21.78 -31.43 11.81
C MET A 591 -22.30 -31.14 13.22
N ALA A 592 -22.44 -32.14 14.09
CA ALA A 592 -22.88 -31.93 15.45
C ALA A 592 -21.91 -31.05 16.26
N PHE A 593 -20.59 -31.26 16.10
CA PHE A 593 -19.57 -30.44 16.75
C PHE A 593 -19.46 -29.05 16.13
N LYS A 594 -19.67 -28.90 14.85
CA LYS A 594 -19.75 -27.58 14.20
C LYS A 594 -20.91 -26.76 14.75
N ILE A 595 -22.10 -27.35 14.89
CA ILE A 595 -23.27 -26.70 15.48
C ILE A 595 -23.00 -26.36 16.95
N ALA A 596 -22.41 -27.30 17.73
CA ALA A 596 -22.08 -27.07 19.12
C ALA A 596 -21.10 -25.91 19.30
N GLY A 597 -20.04 -25.84 18.49
CA GLY A 597 -19.08 -24.73 18.48
C GLY A 597 -19.75 -23.39 18.17
N SER A 598 -20.56 -23.36 17.13
CA SER A 598 -21.32 -22.17 16.72
C SER A 598 -22.23 -21.63 17.83
N MET A 599 -23.03 -22.49 18.40
CA MET A 599 -23.98 -22.11 19.47
C MET A 599 -23.27 -21.74 20.79
N ALA A 600 -22.20 -22.47 21.13
CA ALA A 600 -21.39 -22.15 22.29
C ALA A 600 -20.77 -20.75 22.21
N LEU A 601 -20.24 -20.38 21.03
CA LEU A 601 -19.73 -19.06 20.83
C LEU A 601 -20.80 -17.98 20.98
N LYS A 602 -21.93 -18.14 20.31
CA LYS A 602 -23.03 -17.15 20.37
C LYS A 602 -23.51 -16.89 21.80
N GLU A 603 -23.67 -17.93 22.57
CA GLU A 603 -24.13 -17.80 23.96
C GLU A 603 -23.05 -17.28 24.91
N ALA A 604 -21.80 -17.68 24.71
CA ALA A 604 -20.67 -17.17 25.49
C ALA A 604 -20.42 -15.69 25.21
N VAL A 605 -20.53 -15.24 23.96
CA VAL A 605 -20.39 -13.82 23.59
C VAL A 605 -21.44 -12.96 24.31
N ARG A 606 -22.67 -13.42 24.45
CA ARG A 606 -23.72 -12.67 25.20
C ARG A 606 -23.34 -12.42 26.66
N LYS A 607 -22.51 -13.27 27.23
CA LYS A 607 -21.98 -13.14 28.61
C LYS A 607 -20.67 -12.36 28.68
N ALA A 608 -20.06 -12.11 27.56
CA ALA A 608 -18.76 -11.45 27.45
C ALA A 608 -18.84 -9.92 27.28
N ASP A 609 -20.00 -9.31 27.56
CA ASP A 609 -20.27 -7.88 27.39
C ASP A 609 -19.94 -7.43 25.93
N PRO A 610 -20.71 -7.89 24.93
CA PRO A 610 -20.45 -7.54 23.56
C PRO A 610 -20.71 -6.05 23.28
N VAL A 611 -19.88 -5.46 22.45
CA VAL A 611 -19.94 -4.03 22.07
C VAL A 611 -19.81 -3.87 20.57
N LEU A 612 -20.42 -2.77 20.07
CA LEU A 612 -20.32 -2.36 18.69
C LEU A 612 -19.06 -1.51 18.48
N MET A 613 -18.34 -1.78 17.40
CA MET A 613 -17.14 -1.06 16.98
C MET A 613 -17.37 -0.31 15.67
N GLU A 614 -16.81 0.88 15.56
CA GLU A 614 -16.87 1.72 14.38
C GLU A 614 -15.49 2.12 13.86
N PRO A 615 -15.33 2.30 12.54
CA PRO A 615 -14.08 2.81 11.98
C PRO A 615 -13.89 4.28 12.33
N MET A 616 -12.69 4.59 12.83
CA MET A 616 -12.23 5.95 13.12
C MET A 616 -11.29 6.41 12.02
N MET A 617 -11.50 7.62 11.55
CA MET A 617 -10.70 8.24 10.51
C MET A 617 -9.76 9.28 11.11
N SER A 618 -8.49 9.21 10.72
CA SER A 618 -7.52 10.29 10.96
C SER A 618 -7.78 11.40 9.95
N VAL A 619 -8.19 12.55 10.43
CA VAL A 619 -8.54 13.72 9.61
C VAL A 619 -7.53 14.82 9.87
N GLU A 620 -6.96 15.36 8.81
CA GLU A 620 -6.14 16.56 8.86
C GLU A 620 -6.78 17.67 8.01
N VAL A 621 -7.02 18.82 8.61
CA VAL A 621 -7.57 20.00 7.93
C VAL A 621 -6.54 21.11 7.91
N ARG A 622 -6.23 21.62 6.72
CA ARG A 622 -5.43 22.83 6.52
C ARG A 622 -6.35 24.01 6.23
N THR A 623 -6.31 25.02 7.06
CA THR A 623 -7.21 26.17 6.98
C THR A 623 -6.47 27.46 7.29
N PRO A 624 -6.90 28.61 6.71
CA PRO A 624 -6.51 29.91 7.24
C PRO A 624 -6.94 30.07 8.70
N GLU A 625 -6.19 30.87 9.46
CA GLU A 625 -6.45 31.10 10.90
C GLU A 625 -7.88 31.57 11.20
N ASP A 626 -8.43 32.40 10.33
CA ASP A 626 -9.79 32.96 10.46
C ASP A 626 -10.90 31.88 10.55
N TYR A 627 -10.69 30.71 9.97
CA TYR A 627 -11.65 29.60 9.95
C TYR A 627 -11.31 28.45 10.90
N MET A 628 -10.21 28.55 11.64
CA MET A 628 -9.77 27.46 12.54
C MET A 628 -10.81 27.13 13.61
N GLY A 629 -11.46 28.13 14.18
CA GLY A 629 -12.52 27.93 15.16
C GLY A 629 -13.72 27.18 14.59
N ASP A 630 -14.12 27.50 13.37
CA ASP A 630 -15.23 26.80 12.68
C ASP A 630 -14.88 25.34 12.35
N VAL A 631 -13.64 25.11 11.94
CA VAL A 631 -13.13 23.75 11.67
C VAL A 631 -13.11 22.89 12.94
N ILE A 632 -12.57 23.43 14.03
CA ILE A 632 -12.53 22.72 15.32
C ILE A 632 -13.95 22.45 15.84
N GLY A 633 -14.83 23.46 15.77
CA GLY A 633 -16.24 23.31 16.17
C GLY A 633 -16.97 22.24 15.37
N ASP A 634 -16.72 22.15 14.07
CA ASP A 634 -17.31 21.14 13.20
C ASP A 634 -16.80 19.72 13.48
N ILE A 635 -15.48 19.56 13.67
CA ILE A 635 -14.90 18.28 14.06
C ILE A 635 -15.47 17.79 15.39
N ASN A 636 -15.59 18.67 16.38
CA ASN A 636 -16.19 18.33 17.67
C ASN A 636 -17.67 17.96 17.54
N ALA A 637 -18.43 18.66 16.69
CA ALA A 637 -19.84 18.36 16.43
C ALA A 637 -20.02 16.97 15.76
N ARG A 638 -19.00 16.49 15.04
CA ARG A 638 -18.94 15.16 14.42
C ARG A 638 -18.40 14.05 15.34
N ARG A 639 -18.47 14.21 16.62
CA ARG A 639 -17.90 13.30 17.63
C ARG A 639 -16.39 13.09 17.48
N GLY A 640 -15.70 14.05 16.86
CA GLY A 640 -14.27 14.01 16.65
C GLY A 640 -13.50 14.36 17.92
N GLN A 641 -12.27 13.84 18.01
CA GLN A 641 -11.31 14.17 19.06
C GLN A 641 -10.12 14.88 18.43
N ILE A 642 -9.92 16.16 18.79
CA ILE A 642 -8.77 16.93 18.31
C ILE A 642 -7.50 16.36 18.96
N GLN A 643 -6.53 16.00 18.14
CA GLN A 643 -5.25 15.47 18.59
C GLN A 643 -4.15 16.53 18.64
N SER A 644 -4.08 17.37 17.61
CA SER A 644 -3.09 18.44 17.54
C SER A 644 -3.57 19.61 16.69
N MET A 645 -2.94 20.75 16.95
CA MET A 645 -3.10 21.98 16.18
C MET A 645 -1.72 22.58 15.98
N GLU A 646 -1.34 22.84 14.75
CA GLU A 646 0.00 23.31 14.38
C GLU A 646 -0.08 24.47 13.40
N ASP A 647 0.94 25.33 13.45
CA ASP A 647 1.18 26.35 12.43
C ASP A 647 2.18 25.82 11.41
N VAL A 648 1.76 25.76 10.15
CA VAL A 648 2.59 25.27 9.05
C VAL A 648 2.54 26.25 7.89
N SER A 649 3.62 26.94 7.61
CA SER A 649 3.73 27.88 6.49
C SER A 649 2.60 28.92 6.39
N GLY A 650 2.16 29.46 7.52
CA GLY A 650 1.09 30.46 7.57
C GLY A 650 -0.33 29.90 7.44
N ALA A 651 -0.48 28.58 7.46
CA ALA A 651 -1.76 27.90 7.57
C ALA A 651 -1.87 27.18 8.92
N LYS A 652 -3.08 27.06 9.43
CA LYS A 652 -3.38 26.24 10.61
C LYS A 652 -3.69 24.81 10.19
N VAL A 653 -3.08 23.85 10.84
CA VAL A 653 -3.29 22.43 10.61
C VAL A 653 -3.95 21.84 11.85
N VAL A 654 -5.16 21.32 11.67
CA VAL A 654 -5.94 20.66 12.73
C VAL A 654 -5.99 19.18 12.44
N ARG A 655 -5.54 18.35 13.37
CA ARG A 655 -5.60 16.89 13.28
C ARG A 655 -6.57 16.35 14.32
N GLY A 656 -7.34 15.37 13.93
CA GLY A 656 -8.28 14.71 14.83
C GLY A 656 -8.69 13.31 14.37
N LEU A 657 -9.26 12.55 15.29
CA LEU A 657 -9.92 11.27 15.01
C LEU A 657 -11.42 11.49 14.97
N VAL A 658 -12.06 11.11 13.88
CA VAL A 658 -13.50 11.29 13.67
C VAL A 658 -14.11 9.97 13.18
N PRO A 659 -15.28 9.54 13.73
CA PRO A 659 -15.98 8.38 13.21
C PRO A 659 -16.34 8.54 11.74
N LEU A 660 -16.12 7.50 10.93
CA LEU A 660 -16.43 7.54 9.50
C LEU A 660 -17.90 7.89 9.22
N SER A 661 -18.82 7.42 10.07
CA SER A 661 -20.26 7.70 9.95
C SER A 661 -20.60 9.20 9.96
N GLU A 662 -19.76 10.02 10.59
CA GLU A 662 -19.93 11.47 10.69
C GLU A 662 -19.22 12.25 9.58
N MET A 663 -18.45 11.56 8.72
CA MET A 663 -17.62 12.20 7.70
C MET A 663 -18.28 12.27 6.32
N PHE A 664 -19.40 11.59 6.11
CA PHE A 664 -20.10 11.67 4.84
C PHE A 664 -20.57 13.12 4.55
N GLY A 665 -20.23 13.61 3.36
CA GLY A 665 -20.56 14.98 2.96
C GLY A 665 -19.66 16.08 3.57
N TYR A 666 -18.62 15.72 4.30
CA TYR A 666 -17.73 16.67 4.97
C TYR A 666 -17.09 17.69 4.04
N VAL A 667 -16.73 17.28 2.82
CA VAL A 667 -16.11 18.17 1.83
C VAL A 667 -17.00 19.37 1.49
N GLY A 668 -18.31 19.15 1.36
CA GLY A 668 -19.29 20.20 1.11
C GLY A 668 -19.42 21.18 2.29
N ASP A 669 -19.52 20.64 3.48
CA ASP A 669 -19.63 21.43 4.72
C ASP A 669 -18.36 22.24 4.99
N LEU A 670 -17.19 21.66 4.80
CA LEU A 670 -15.91 22.33 4.94
C LEU A 670 -15.76 23.50 3.96
N ARG A 671 -16.10 23.29 2.69
CA ARG A 671 -16.08 24.32 1.65
C ARG A 671 -17.03 25.47 1.99
N SER A 672 -18.24 25.16 2.45
CA SER A 672 -19.22 26.17 2.86
C SER A 672 -18.75 27.01 4.03
N LYS A 673 -18.17 26.39 5.06
CA LYS A 673 -17.70 27.07 6.27
C LYS A 673 -16.43 27.88 6.07
N THR A 674 -15.59 27.46 5.13
CA THR A 674 -14.27 28.10 4.89
C THR A 674 -14.18 28.86 3.57
N GLN A 675 -15.30 29.07 2.89
CA GLN A 675 -15.36 29.71 1.57
C GLN A 675 -14.39 29.08 0.55
N GLY A 676 -14.26 27.76 0.60
CA GLY A 676 -13.39 26.99 -0.28
C GLY A 676 -11.88 27.14 0.00
N ARG A 677 -11.50 27.76 1.12
CA ARG A 677 -10.09 28.03 1.45
C ARG A 677 -9.39 26.92 2.25
N ALA A 678 -10.15 26.00 2.85
CA ALA A 678 -9.60 24.86 3.57
C ALA A 678 -9.56 23.62 2.70
N ASN A 679 -8.52 22.82 2.93
CA ASN A 679 -8.36 21.49 2.37
C ASN A 679 -8.31 20.48 3.50
N TYR A 680 -8.74 19.25 3.23
CA TYR A 680 -8.61 18.17 4.19
C TYR A 680 -8.12 16.90 3.53
N SER A 681 -7.52 16.05 4.34
CA SER A 681 -7.25 14.65 4.02
C SER A 681 -7.83 13.76 5.10
N MET A 682 -8.20 12.56 4.74
CA MET A 682 -8.81 11.59 5.63
C MET A 682 -8.30 10.21 5.29
N GLU A 683 -7.90 9.45 6.32
CA GLU A 683 -7.46 8.06 6.17
C GLU A 683 -7.99 7.21 7.33
N PHE A 684 -8.14 5.93 7.08
CA PHE A 684 -8.52 4.99 8.13
C PHE A 684 -7.41 4.89 9.19
N ASP A 685 -7.77 5.00 10.46
CA ASP A 685 -6.86 4.86 11.59
C ASP A 685 -7.07 3.53 12.32
N SER A 686 -8.25 3.34 12.88
CA SER A 686 -8.54 2.20 13.75
C SER A 686 -10.04 1.99 13.93
N TYR A 687 -10.42 0.86 14.55
CA TYR A 687 -11.76 0.66 15.06
C TYR A 687 -11.81 1.05 16.54
N ALA A 688 -12.84 1.76 16.92
CA ALA A 688 -13.10 2.15 18.30
C ALA A 688 -14.54 1.80 18.72
N GLU A 689 -14.74 1.65 20.01
CA GLU A 689 -16.06 1.36 20.56
C GLU A 689 -17.04 2.52 20.31
N VAL A 690 -18.23 2.17 19.84
CA VAL A 690 -19.32 3.13 19.63
C VAL A 690 -19.90 3.55 21.00
N PRO A 691 -20.11 4.84 21.27
CA PRO A 691 -20.78 5.29 22.48
C PRO A 691 -22.15 4.64 22.66
N LYS A 692 -22.51 4.29 23.90
CA LYS A 692 -23.69 3.49 24.23
C LYS A 692 -24.98 4.00 23.58
N ALA A 693 -25.25 5.29 23.65
CA ALA A 693 -26.47 5.88 23.07
C ALA A 693 -26.53 5.73 21.55
N VAL A 694 -25.41 5.94 20.88
CA VAL A 694 -25.29 5.79 19.42
C VAL A 694 -25.39 4.31 19.03
N ALA A 695 -24.77 3.42 19.80
CA ALA A 695 -24.84 1.98 19.58
C ALA A 695 -26.29 1.45 19.69
N GLU A 696 -27.05 1.89 20.68
CA GLU A 696 -28.46 1.52 20.86
C GLU A 696 -29.31 1.96 19.65
N GLU A 697 -29.08 3.16 19.12
CA GLU A 697 -29.76 3.65 17.93
C GLU A 697 -29.43 2.82 16.68
N ILE A 698 -28.15 2.50 16.48
CA ILE A 698 -27.69 1.66 15.36
C ILE A 698 -28.31 0.27 15.44
N ILE A 699 -28.28 -0.35 16.62
CA ILE A 699 -28.85 -1.69 16.85
C ILE A 699 -30.34 -1.72 16.56
N LYS A 700 -31.10 -0.76 17.07
CA LYS A 700 -32.55 -0.64 16.80
C LYS A 700 -32.84 -0.50 15.30
N LYS A 701 -32.12 0.38 14.64
CA LYS A 701 -32.27 0.60 13.20
C LYS A 701 -31.96 -0.65 12.39
N THR A 702 -30.93 -1.40 12.77
CA THR A 702 -30.55 -2.64 12.07
C THR A 702 -31.54 -3.76 12.31
N ARG A 703 -32.17 -3.82 13.50
CA ARG A 703 -33.21 -4.80 13.84
C ARG A 703 -34.60 -4.43 13.28
N GLY A 704 -34.75 -3.24 12.71
CA GLY A 704 -36.04 -2.75 12.19
C GLY A 704 -37.04 -2.37 13.29
N GLU A 705 -36.56 -1.98 14.48
CA GLU A 705 -37.36 -1.53 15.63
C GLU A 705 -37.54 0.01 15.65
#